data_8724f55c71d5fc929a804ad79e23df7e
#
_entry.id   8724f55c71d5fc929a804ad79e23df7e
#
_cell.length_a   1.000
_cell.length_b   1.000
_cell.length_c   1.000
_cell.angle_alpha   90.00
_cell.angle_beta   90.00
_cell.angle_gamma   90.00
#
_symmetry.space_group_name_H-M   'P 1'
#
loop_
_entity.id
_entity.type
_entity.pdbx_description
1 polymer ?
#
loop_
_entity_poly.entity_id
_entity_poly.type
_entity_poly.pdbx_seq_one_letter_code
_entity_poly.pdbx_strand_id
1 'polypeptide(L)'
;MHDEPLLFDVAIILLAAFPLLFLGRRFRVPEVLSYIVAGIIIGPHALGFIKEAERVDTIAELGVALILFFIGLHVPLARLRALGRTAFLSGPLQMGLTALGVALVTVAIGREFRHGIFYGLLVALGSTAVVLPILTTRDEVGAPFARKFLGVSLFQDLAVIPLMLLVPAFAMGGPGAPGMGEVMTRVVIAIVGVVLLIVVARVIVPKLFSAIARLGRETFTAASLVLIVATIAIADRIGISPALGAFAAGLVVGDTEFIHEIEGVLRPFRDFLSALFFTSIGMLLDPQFVIRHPLLIAGLCAGVITLKVLAAYPAFRLSPALRRTSIRAAFAIAPIGEFSFLLAQAGERVGLLGPTGEQTFVAVAVMTLAVSPLLVSAGSAIAQRIHEDASEDHLVEREPLRGHIIIIGYGLNGQNVARVLVSTGLRHIVLEEDPLRIAAARTNGSRAIMADAADAHALEMAGIEDAVAVIVAISDPDGTRRIVRFCRTMNKDIRLIVRTRYIAEVERLRALGADEVIPEEFETSLEIVTRTLRVMGVPQNIVANQLRLLRDEGYRMLRDPAVRATDGRRLSAIFAAGMSQTYLVLPDTFAEGRTIAELGLIEEGVGVAALLRDGKALSPLPVEDKLQGGDTMLLVGAHEDLTRAVARLERGELNEPAASPG
;
A
#
# COMPACT_ATOMS: atom_id res chain seq x y z
N MET A 1 35.80 15.54 -33.19
CA MET A 1 35.14 14.88 -32.05
C MET A 1 33.72 14.63 -32.46
N HIS A 2 33.34 13.36 -32.67
CA HIS A 2 31.95 13.03 -33.03
C HIS A 2 31.07 13.31 -31.79
N ASP A 3 30.13 14.23 -31.96
CA ASP A 3 29.02 14.38 -31.03
C ASP A 3 28.23 13.06 -31.06
N GLU A 4 28.51 12.17 -30.11
CA GLU A 4 27.67 10.98 -29.94
C GLU A 4 26.25 11.45 -29.62
N PRO A 5 25.24 10.97 -30.36
CA PRO A 5 23.90 11.47 -30.20
C PRO A 5 23.37 11.08 -28.80
N LEU A 6 22.73 12.02 -28.13
CA LEU A 6 22.06 11.84 -26.80
C LEU A 6 21.23 10.54 -26.72
N LEU A 7 20.67 10.12 -27.88
CA LEU A 7 19.95 8.86 -28.02
C LEU A 7 20.83 7.63 -27.70
N PHE A 8 22.12 7.71 -27.98
CA PHE A 8 23.06 6.62 -27.71
C PHE A 8 23.33 6.51 -26.21
N ASP A 9 23.48 7.64 -25.49
CA ASP A 9 23.65 7.67 -24.06
C ASP A 9 22.42 7.08 -23.35
N VAL A 10 21.21 7.46 -23.76
CA VAL A 10 19.95 6.90 -23.25
C VAL A 10 19.86 5.40 -23.52
N ALA A 11 20.27 4.94 -24.71
CA ALA A 11 20.27 3.52 -25.02
C ALA A 11 21.25 2.72 -24.13
N ILE A 12 22.46 3.25 -23.87
CA ILE A 12 23.43 2.64 -22.96
C ILE A 12 22.86 2.55 -21.55
N ILE A 13 22.23 3.62 -21.05
CA ILE A 13 21.59 3.64 -19.72
C ILE A 13 20.55 2.53 -19.59
N LEU A 14 19.65 2.41 -20.57
CA LEU A 14 18.60 1.40 -20.57
C LEU A 14 19.15 -0.03 -20.65
N LEU A 15 20.16 -0.24 -21.51
CA LEU A 15 20.82 -1.54 -21.66
C LEU A 15 21.57 -1.97 -20.40
N ALA A 16 22.18 -1.03 -19.67
CA ALA A 16 22.87 -1.32 -18.42
C ALA A 16 21.89 -1.49 -17.24
N ALA A 17 20.83 -0.69 -17.20
CA ALA A 17 19.84 -0.74 -16.12
C ALA A 17 19.02 -2.03 -16.15
N PHE A 18 18.65 -2.52 -17.35
CA PHE A 18 17.75 -3.67 -17.47
C PHE A 18 18.25 -4.96 -16.80
N PRO A 19 19.51 -5.44 -17.03
CA PRO A 19 20.03 -6.61 -16.35
C PRO A 19 20.12 -6.43 -14.83
N LEU A 20 20.48 -5.23 -14.38
CA LEU A 20 20.60 -4.92 -12.94
C LEU A 20 19.24 -4.85 -12.26
N LEU A 21 18.21 -4.37 -12.93
CA LEU A 21 16.83 -4.45 -12.44
C LEU A 21 16.35 -5.89 -12.33
N PHE A 22 16.61 -6.70 -13.34
CA PHE A 22 16.25 -8.12 -13.32
C PHE A 22 16.94 -8.85 -12.17
N LEU A 23 18.24 -8.62 -11.99
CA LEU A 23 19.02 -9.20 -10.90
C LEU A 23 18.56 -8.65 -9.53
N GLY A 24 18.32 -7.34 -9.44
CA GLY A 24 17.84 -6.67 -8.24
C GLY A 24 16.50 -7.23 -7.76
N ARG A 25 15.55 -7.44 -8.67
CA ARG A 25 14.26 -8.09 -8.33
C ARG A 25 14.43 -9.50 -7.77
N ARG A 26 15.38 -10.28 -8.30
CA ARG A 26 15.68 -11.62 -7.78
C ARG A 26 16.22 -11.59 -6.35
N PHE A 27 17.02 -10.57 -6.02
CA PHE A 27 17.60 -10.39 -4.69
C PHE A 27 16.78 -9.44 -3.79
N ARG A 28 15.58 -9.02 -4.23
CA ARG A 28 14.70 -8.07 -3.51
C ARG A 28 15.38 -6.73 -3.21
N VAL A 29 16.27 -6.30 -4.09
CA VAL A 29 16.91 -4.97 -4.04
C VAL A 29 15.93 -3.93 -4.62
N PRO A 30 15.73 -2.77 -3.96
CA PRO A 30 14.92 -1.68 -4.49
C PRO A 30 15.41 -1.21 -5.87
N GLU A 31 14.49 -0.88 -6.77
CA GLU A 31 14.80 -0.51 -8.17
C GLU A 31 15.72 0.71 -8.25
N VAL A 32 15.55 1.69 -7.36
CA VAL A 32 16.41 2.87 -7.26
C VAL A 32 17.89 2.51 -7.10
N LEU A 33 18.20 1.53 -6.25
CA LEU A 33 19.59 1.07 -6.08
C LEU A 33 20.14 0.41 -7.34
N SER A 34 19.32 -0.32 -8.08
CA SER A 34 19.73 -0.92 -9.36
C SER A 34 20.10 0.14 -10.40
N TYR A 35 19.34 1.24 -10.45
CA TYR A 35 19.66 2.39 -11.33
C TYR A 35 20.95 3.09 -10.93
N ILE A 36 21.14 3.36 -9.63
CA ILE A 36 22.38 3.97 -9.12
C ILE A 36 23.59 3.10 -9.45
N VAL A 37 23.49 1.78 -9.20
CA VAL A 37 24.59 0.84 -9.52
C VAL A 37 24.86 0.80 -11.03
N ALA A 38 23.81 0.85 -11.87
CA ALA A 38 23.99 0.96 -13.31
C ALA A 38 24.81 2.21 -13.68
N GLY A 39 24.44 3.36 -13.11
CA GLY A 39 25.16 4.63 -13.30
C GLY A 39 26.62 4.57 -12.87
N ILE A 40 26.90 3.97 -11.71
CA ILE A 40 28.28 3.78 -11.23
C ILE A 40 29.10 2.97 -12.26
N ILE A 41 28.53 1.90 -12.81
CA ILE A 41 29.24 1.01 -13.74
C ILE A 41 29.51 1.68 -15.09
N ILE A 42 28.51 2.37 -15.67
CA ILE A 42 28.64 2.96 -17.02
C ILE A 42 29.23 4.36 -17.01
N GLY A 43 29.30 4.99 -15.84
CA GLY A 43 29.73 6.36 -15.65
C GLY A 43 31.23 6.60 -15.95
N PRO A 44 31.63 7.90 -15.97
CA PRO A 44 32.97 8.31 -16.36
C PRO A 44 34.07 7.81 -15.44
N HIS A 45 33.71 7.50 -14.19
CA HIS A 45 34.65 7.07 -13.16
C HIS A 45 34.86 5.54 -13.06
N ALA A 46 34.12 4.74 -13.88
CA ALA A 46 34.28 3.28 -13.93
C ALA A 46 34.55 2.81 -15.38
N LEU A 47 33.56 2.27 -16.10
CA LEU A 47 33.78 1.77 -17.47
C LEU A 47 33.86 2.89 -18.53
N GLY A 48 33.39 4.10 -18.23
CA GLY A 48 33.50 5.26 -19.09
C GLY A 48 32.71 5.15 -20.42
N PHE A 49 31.63 4.37 -20.45
CA PHE A 49 30.74 4.32 -21.61
C PHE A 49 30.08 5.67 -21.85
N ILE A 50 29.73 6.39 -20.78
CA ILE A 50 29.23 7.76 -20.82
C ILE A 50 30.34 8.64 -20.21
N LYS A 51 30.91 9.52 -21.02
CA LYS A 51 32.04 10.38 -20.63
C LYS A 51 31.59 11.73 -20.06
N GLU A 52 30.47 12.26 -20.54
CA GLU A 52 29.94 13.56 -20.18
C GLU A 52 28.60 13.38 -19.43
N ALA A 53 28.66 13.28 -18.12
CA ALA A 53 27.47 13.15 -17.27
C ALA A 53 26.52 14.36 -17.40
N GLU A 54 27.08 15.57 -17.65
CA GLU A 54 26.31 16.81 -17.82
C GLU A 54 25.23 16.74 -18.92
N ARG A 55 25.44 15.93 -19.98
CA ARG A 55 24.41 15.73 -21.01
C ARG A 55 23.22 14.96 -20.53
N VAL A 56 23.45 14.00 -19.64
CA VAL A 56 22.39 13.18 -19.05
C VAL A 56 21.66 13.98 -17.98
N ASP A 57 22.35 14.88 -17.28
CA ASP A 57 21.79 15.73 -16.24
C ASP A 57 20.63 16.61 -16.74
N THR A 58 20.73 17.13 -17.97
CA THR A 58 19.63 17.92 -18.55
C THR A 58 18.33 17.12 -18.68
N ILE A 59 18.41 15.83 -19.05
CA ILE A 59 17.23 14.95 -19.10
C ILE A 59 16.84 14.50 -17.68
N ALA A 60 17.83 14.27 -16.83
CA ALA A 60 17.61 13.93 -15.44
C ALA A 60 16.86 15.04 -14.70
N GLU A 61 17.13 16.32 -14.98
CA GLU A 61 16.39 17.47 -14.47
C GLU A 61 14.89 17.42 -14.83
N LEU A 62 14.55 16.96 -16.04
CA LEU A 62 13.14 16.73 -16.42
C LEU A 62 12.52 15.59 -15.59
N GLY A 63 13.31 14.55 -15.28
CA GLY A 63 12.89 13.46 -14.41
C GLY A 63 12.55 13.96 -13.02
N VAL A 64 13.41 14.80 -12.47
CA VAL A 64 13.20 15.48 -11.19
C VAL A 64 11.94 16.33 -11.20
N ALA A 65 11.79 17.17 -12.22
CA ALA A 65 10.62 18.02 -12.35
C ALA A 65 9.35 17.17 -12.41
N LEU A 66 9.37 16.05 -13.11
CA LEU A 66 8.23 15.13 -13.17
C LEU A 66 7.95 14.44 -11.83
N ILE A 67 8.99 14.05 -11.08
CA ILE A 67 8.83 13.52 -9.71
C ILE A 67 8.15 14.56 -8.82
N LEU A 68 8.60 15.82 -8.86
CA LEU A 68 8.02 16.91 -8.07
C LEU A 68 6.60 17.25 -8.53
N PHE A 69 6.29 17.16 -9.82
CA PHE A 69 4.93 17.26 -10.32
C PHE A 69 4.03 16.19 -9.68
N PHE A 70 4.48 14.94 -9.64
CA PHE A 70 3.73 13.84 -9.01
C PHE A 70 3.56 14.03 -7.51
N ILE A 71 4.55 14.59 -6.82
CA ILE A 71 4.39 14.96 -5.41
C ILE A 71 3.31 16.01 -5.27
N GLY A 72 3.36 17.08 -6.06
CA GLY A 72 2.31 18.10 -6.10
C GLY A 72 0.93 17.51 -6.37
N LEU A 73 0.83 16.59 -7.31
CA LEU A 73 -0.40 15.88 -7.69
C LEU A 73 -1.03 15.11 -6.52
N HIS A 74 -0.19 14.50 -5.67
CA HIS A 74 -0.64 13.66 -4.55
C HIS A 74 -0.76 14.40 -3.21
N VAL A 75 -0.52 15.71 -3.17
CA VAL A 75 -0.69 16.57 -1.98
C VAL A 75 -2.03 17.33 -2.04
N PRO A 76 -3.19 16.67 -1.83
CA PRO A 76 -4.42 17.41 -1.63
C PRO A 76 -4.35 18.07 -0.25
N LEU A 77 -4.67 19.34 -0.17
CA LEU A 77 -4.75 20.12 1.09
C LEU A 77 -5.61 19.42 2.15
N ALA A 78 -6.61 18.63 1.73
CA ALA A 78 -7.42 17.81 2.61
C ALA A 78 -6.64 16.65 3.27
N ARG A 79 -5.71 16.00 2.56
CA ARG A 79 -4.86 14.94 3.11
C ARG A 79 -3.78 15.49 4.05
N LEU A 80 -3.30 16.71 3.85
CA LEU A 80 -2.41 17.37 4.81
C LEU A 80 -3.04 17.46 6.20
N ARG A 81 -4.35 17.73 6.29
CA ARG A 81 -5.08 17.68 7.57
C ARG A 81 -5.20 16.24 8.13
N ALA A 82 -5.31 15.24 7.26
CA ALA A 82 -5.40 13.84 7.64
C ALA A 82 -4.05 13.24 8.11
N LEU A 83 -2.89 13.82 7.71
CA LEU A 83 -1.56 13.42 8.18
C LEU A 83 -1.37 13.65 9.69
N GLY A 84 -2.25 14.46 10.31
CA GLY A 84 -2.34 14.63 11.74
C GLY A 84 -1.14 15.32 12.38
N ARG A 85 -1.23 15.47 13.71
CA ARG A 85 -0.16 16.10 14.52
C ARG A 85 1.20 15.44 14.36
N THR A 86 1.26 14.15 14.04
CA THR A 86 2.51 13.40 13.93
C THR A 86 3.41 13.96 12.82
N ALA A 87 2.90 14.18 11.61
CA ALA A 87 3.71 14.69 10.50
C ALA A 87 4.22 16.11 10.76
N PHE A 88 3.32 17.01 11.22
CA PHE A 88 3.63 18.44 11.43
C PHE A 88 4.41 18.75 12.72
N LEU A 89 4.45 17.84 13.69
CA LEU A 89 5.28 17.99 14.88
C LEU A 89 6.58 17.20 14.77
N SER A 90 6.48 15.92 14.38
CA SER A 90 7.66 15.04 14.33
C SER A 90 8.57 15.36 13.14
N GLY A 91 8.01 15.76 11.99
CA GLY A 91 8.79 16.10 10.80
C GLY A 91 9.74 17.29 11.01
N PRO A 92 9.22 18.49 11.36
CA PRO A 92 10.06 19.66 11.64
C PRO A 92 11.07 19.42 12.76
N LEU A 93 10.67 18.73 13.84
CA LEU A 93 11.55 18.46 14.95
C LEU A 93 12.70 17.52 14.55
N GLN A 94 12.39 16.43 13.83
CA GLN A 94 13.42 15.50 13.34
C GLN A 94 14.41 16.22 12.41
N MET A 95 13.91 17.03 11.46
CA MET A 95 14.75 17.80 10.55
C MET A 95 15.61 18.81 11.29
N GLY A 96 14.99 19.56 12.21
CA GLY A 96 15.68 20.57 13.01
C GLY A 96 16.77 19.97 13.91
N LEU A 97 16.46 18.86 14.60
CA LEU A 97 17.45 18.16 15.44
C LEU A 97 18.60 17.60 14.61
N THR A 98 18.31 17.04 13.42
CA THR A 98 19.35 16.54 12.53
C THR A 98 20.21 17.69 12.01
N ALA A 99 19.60 18.77 11.54
CA ALA A 99 20.30 19.95 11.05
C ALA A 99 21.20 20.57 12.14
N LEU A 100 20.66 20.72 13.35
CA LEU A 100 21.42 21.25 14.49
C LEU A 100 22.58 20.31 14.86
N GLY A 101 22.36 18.99 14.92
CA GLY A 101 23.40 18.03 15.23
C GLY A 101 24.56 18.06 14.24
N VAL A 102 24.27 18.12 12.93
CA VAL A 102 25.31 18.27 11.89
C VAL A 102 25.99 19.63 12.00
N ALA A 103 25.23 20.70 12.26
CA ALA A 103 25.81 22.03 12.42
C ALA A 103 26.80 22.10 13.60
N LEU A 104 26.48 21.49 14.73
CA LEU A 104 27.38 21.42 15.89
C LEU A 104 28.65 20.64 15.55
N VAL A 105 28.57 19.50 14.86
CA VAL A 105 29.73 18.75 14.38
C VAL A 105 30.54 19.60 13.40
N THR A 106 29.89 20.27 12.47
CA THR A 106 30.53 21.14 11.46
C THR A 106 31.33 22.29 12.12
N VAL A 107 30.74 22.94 13.14
CA VAL A 107 31.42 23.98 13.91
C VAL A 107 32.59 23.41 14.72
N ALA A 108 32.43 22.22 15.30
CA ALA A 108 33.52 21.57 16.05
C ALA A 108 34.76 21.25 15.19
N ILE A 109 34.58 21.07 13.87
CA ILE A 109 35.68 20.89 12.90
C ILE A 109 36.15 22.21 12.27
N GLY A 110 35.69 23.37 12.81
CA GLY A 110 36.16 24.70 12.40
C GLY A 110 35.50 25.27 11.16
N ARG A 111 34.32 24.73 10.75
CA ARG A 111 33.53 25.27 9.66
C ARG A 111 32.40 26.18 10.15
N GLU A 112 31.87 27.02 9.29
CA GLU A 112 30.80 27.94 9.63
C GLU A 112 29.48 27.21 9.95
N PHE A 113 28.74 27.71 10.95
CA PHE A 113 27.47 27.16 11.41
C PHE A 113 26.43 27.04 10.29
N ARG A 114 26.33 28.03 9.37
CA ARG A 114 25.39 28.05 8.26
C ARG A 114 25.62 26.93 7.26
N HIS A 115 26.90 26.59 6.95
CA HIS A 115 27.23 25.43 6.12
C HIS A 115 26.79 24.13 6.82
N GLY A 116 26.98 24.06 8.14
CA GLY A 116 26.53 22.94 8.95
C GLY A 116 25.01 22.75 8.94
N ILE A 117 24.24 23.83 9.02
CA ILE A 117 22.76 23.75 8.88
C ILE A 117 22.38 23.25 7.49
N PHE A 118 23.01 23.76 6.42
CA PHE A 118 22.74 23.30 5.07
C PHE A 118 23.06 21.79 4.91
N TYR A 119 24.25 21.36 5.33
CA TYR A 119 24.62 19.93 5.30
C TYR A 119 23.69 19.07 6.16
N GLY A 120 23.26 19.60 7.30
CA GLY A 120 22.28 18.93 8.16
C GLY A 120 20.92 18.78 7.51
N LEU A 121 20.45 19.78 6.79
CA LEU A 121 19.20 19.70 6.01
C LEU A 121 19.32 18.71 4.86
N LEU A 122 20.48 18.66 4.16
CA LEU A 122 20.76 17.63 3.15
C LEU A 122 20.57 16.22 3.68
N VAL A 123 21.16 15.91 4.85
CA VAL A 123 21.08 14.55 5.39
C VAL A 123 19.79 14.29 6.18
N ALA A 124 19.03 15.33 6.56
CA ALA A 124 17.80 15.18 7.33
C ALA A 124 16.68 14.50 6.55
N LEU A 125 16.61 14.71 5.23
CA LEU A 125 15.60 14.11 4.38
C LEU A 125 15.76 12.59 4.34
N GLY A 126 14.64 11.86 4.44
CA GLY A 126 14.61 10.40 4.38
C GLY A 126 14.11 9.89 3.03
N SER A 127 14.42 8.64 2.68
CA SER A 127 14.01 8.07 1.40
C SER A 127 12.68 7.31 1.50
N THR A 128 11.66 7.86 0.87
CA THR A 128 10.38 7.18 0.67
C THR A 128 10.49 6.12 -0.43
N ALA A 129 11.19 6.44 -1.53
CA ALA A 129 11.28 5.59 -2.71
C ALA A 129 12.00 4.25 -2.45
N VAL A 130 12.92 4.19 -1.49
CA VAL A 130 13.64 2.95 -1.15
C VAL A 130 12.95 2.19 -0.01
N VAL A 131 12.48 2.90 1.02
CA VAL A 131 11.93 2.24 2.22
C VAL A 131 10.51 1.72 2.01
N LEU A 132 9.66 2.45 1.29
CA LEU A 132 8.27 2.02 1.06
C LEU A 132 8.17 0.67 0.30
N PRO A 133 8.92 0.38 -0.77
CA PRO A 133 8.96 -0.95 -1.38
C PRO A 133 9.41 -2.06 -0.41
N ILE A 134 10.37 -1.78 0.48
CA ILE A 134 10.81 -2.73 1.51
C ILE A 134 9.65 -3.08 2.44
N LEU A 135 8.92 -2.07 2.92
CA LEU A 135 7.75 -2.26 3.78
C LEU A 135 6.60 -2.98 3.06
N THR A 136 6.39 -2.67 1.78
CA THR A 136 5.38 -3.34 0.93
C THR A 136 5.71 -4.82 0.77
N THR A 137 6.97 -5.16 0.47
CA THR A 137 7.41 -6.56 0.32
C THR A 137 7.26 -7.36 1.62
N ARG A 138 7.34 -6.68 2.77
CA ARG A 138 7.18 -7.27 4.11
C ARG A 138 5.73 -7.25 4.61
N ASP A 139 4.80 -6.69 3.85
CA ASP A 139 3.40 -6.44 4.26
C ASP A 139 3.26 -5.60 5.55
N GLU A 140 4.23 -4.68 5.76
CA GLU A 140 4.31 -3.84 6.96
C GLU A 140 3.80 -2.40 6.74
N VAL A 141 3.30 -2.05 5.55
CA VAL A 141 2.83 -0.67 5.23
C VAL A 141 1.69 -0.22 6.17
N GLY A 142 0.84 -1.16 6.58
CA GLY A 142 -0.26 -0.91 7.53
C GLY A 142 0.18 -0.81 9.00
N ALA A 143 1.43 -1.14 9.33
CA ALA A 143 1.92 -1.13 10.70
C ALA A 143 2.01 0.29 11.29
N PRO A 144 1.85 0.46 12.62
CA PRO A 144 1.90 1.78 13.28
C PRO A 144 3.17 2.57 12.99
N PHE A 145 4.34 1.91 13.00
CA PHE A 145 5.62 2.56 12.71
C PHE A 145 5.74 3.02 11.25
N ALA A 146 5.20 2.23 10.31
CA ALA A 146 5.21 2.58 8.89
C ALA A 146 4.35 3.83 8.62
N ARG A 147 3.19 3.95 9.27
CA ARG A 147 2.35 5.15 9.18
C ARG A 147 3.06 6.40 9.73
N LYS A 148 3.81 6.28 10.85
CA LYS A 148 4.62 7.38 11.38
C LYS A 148 5.76 7.75 10.44
N PHE A 149 6.50 6.76 9.94
CA PHE A 149 7.53 6.95 8.92
C PHE A 149 6.97 7.68 7.70
N LEU A 150 5.88 7.16 7.09
CA LEU A 150 5.25 7.77 5.91
C LEU A 150 4.76 9.21 6.18
N GLY A 151 4.21 9.46 7.36
CA GLY A 151 3.78 10.81 7.74
C GLY A 151 4.93 11.81 7.78
N VAL A 152 6.06 11.44 8.37
CA VAL A 152 7.27 12.29 8.43
C VAL A 152 7.95 12.40 7.07
N SER A 153 8.08 11.30 6.32
CA SER A 153 8.64 11.33 4.97
C SER A 153 7.85 12.25 4.04
N LEU A 154 6.52 12.16 4.06
CA LEU A 154 5.68 13.04 3.24
C LEU A 154 5.81 14.52 3.65
N PHE A 155 5.98 14.80 4.96
CA PHE A 155 6.32 16.15 5.40
C PHE A 155 7.67 16.61 4.86
N GLN A 156 8.70 15.75 4.89
CA GLN A 156 10.03 16.04 4.36
C GLN A 156 10.00 16.30 2.86
N ASP A 157 9.27 15.48 2.09
CA ASP A 157 9.10 15.66 0.65
C ASP A 157 8.47 17.05 0.33
N LEU A 158 7.51 17.48 1.13
CA LEU A 158 6.90 18.79 1.02
C LEU A 158 7.87 19.91 1.46
N ALA A 159 8.70 19.67 2.49
CA ALA A 159 9.63 20.64 3.01
C ALA A 159 10.81 20.93 2.05
N VAL A 160 11.10 20.05 1.11
CA VAL A 160 12.12 20.26 0.07
C VAL A 160 11.88 21.58 -0.67
N ILE A 161 10.62 21.92 -0.93
CA ILE A 161 10.23 23.11 -1.71
C ILE A 161 10.68 24.41 -1.04
N PRO A 162 10.25 24.73 0.21
CA PRO A 162 10.74 25.91 0.89
C PRO A 162 12.26 25.85 1.17
N LEU A 163 12.84 24.65 1.34
CA LEU A 163 14.27 24.51 1.51
C LEU A 163 15.04 24.92 0.25
N MET A 164 14.59 24.51 -0.94
CA MET A 164 15.21 24.92 -2.20
C MET A 164 15.17 26.46 -2.40
N LEU A 165 14.09 27.11 -1.97
CA LEU A 165 13.99 28.58 -2.00
C LEU A 165 14.99 29.24 -1.03
N LEU A 166 15.34 28.58 0.07
CA LEU A 166 16.25 29.09 1.09
C LEU A 166 17.74 28.79 0.79
N VAL A 167 18.05 27.91 -0.18
CA VAL A 167 19.46 27.57 -0.50
C VAL A 167 20.34 28.81 -0.73
N PRO A 168 19.93 29.83 -1.51
CA PRO A 168 20.75 31.03 -1.70
C PRO A 168 21.04 31.80 -0.39
N ALA A 169 20.15 31.69 0.63
CA ALA A 169 20.35 32.32 1.92
C ALA A 169 21.52 31.71 2.72
N PHE A 170 21.78 30.41 2.55
CA PHE A 170 22.92 29.76 3.19
C PHE A 170 24.26 30.11 2.56
N ALA A 171 24.27 30.59 1.30
CA ALA A 171 25.48 31.02 0.60
C ALA A 171 25.92 32.46 0.94
N MET A 172 25.15 33.23 1.74
CA MET A 172 25.49 34.61 2.13
C MET A 172 26.78 34.68 2.95
N GLY A 173 27.54 35.77 2.73
CA GLY A 173 28.73 36.10 3.52
C GLY A 173 30.09 35.73 2.92
N GLY A 174 30.12 35.18 1.69
CA GLY A 174 31.35 35.05 0.89
C GLY A 174 31.65 36.31 0.05
N PRO A 175 32.86 36.44 -0.50
CA PRO A 175 33.19 37.52 -1.45
C PRO A 175 32.27 37.42 -2.67
N GLY A 176 31.45 38.47 -2.92
CA GLY A 176 30.46 38.50 -4.01
C GLY A 176 29.10 37.86 -3.69
N ALA A 177 28.85 37.45 -2.44
CA ALA A 177 27.57 36.90 -2.05
C ALA A 177 26.45 37.98 -2.08
N PRO A 178 25.21 37.62 -2.47
CA PRO A 178 24.10 38.56 -2.45
C PRO A 178 23.81 39.06 -1.02
N GLY A 179 23.48 40.32 -0.88
CA GLY A 179 23.10 40.90 0.40
C GLY A 179 21.76 40.33 0.93
N MET A 180 21.54 40.39 2.24
CA MET A 180 20.30 39.89 2.86
C MET A 180 19.04 40.47 2.17
N GLY A 181 19.06 41.75 1.80
CA GLY A 181 17.94 42.39 1.09
C GLY A 181 17.68 41.78 -0.29
N GLU A 182 18.75 41.45 -1.02
CA GLU A 182 18.64 40.84 -2.35
C GLU A 182 18.09 39.41 -2.26
N VAL A 183 18.59 38.63 -1.29
CA VAL A 183 18.07 37.26 -1.06
C VAL A 183 16.62 37.27 -0.64
N MET A 184 16.26 38.18 0.29
CA MET A 184 14.87 38.31 0.74
C MET A 184 13.96 38.74 -0.42
N THR A 185 14.41 39.64 -1.29
CA THR A 185 13.68 40.05 -2.48
C THR A 185 13.50 38.87 -3.44
N ARG A 186 14.53 38.08 -3.72
CA ARG A 186 14.41 36.88 -4.56
C ARG A 186 13.46 35.84 -3.98
N VAL A 187 13.52 35.59 -2.68
CA VAL A 187 12.61 34.67 -1.98
C VAL A 187 11.16 35.16 -2.07
N VAL A 188 10.92 36.46 -1.84
CA VAL A 188 9.58 37.03 -1.98
C VAL A 188 9.08 36.96 -3.41
N ILE A 189 9.91 37.27 -4.41
CA ILE A 189 9.55 37.14 -5.83
C ILE A 189 9.20 35.68 -6.16
N ALA A 190 10.00 34.73 -5.70
CA ALA A 190 9.74 33.31 -5.93
C ALA A 190 8.43 32.84 -5.29
N ILE A 191 8.15 33.23 -4.04
CA ILE A 191 6.89 32.92 -3.36
C ILE A 191 5.70 33.54 -4.10
N VAL A 192 5.78 34.81 -4.43
CA VAL A 192 4.72 35.52 -5.18
C VAL A 192 4.53 34.87 -6.56
N GLY A 193 5.61 34.54 -7.25
CA GLY A 193 5.57 33.87 -8.55
C GLY A 193 4.89 32.49 -8.48
N VAL A 194 5.24 31.67 -7.48
CA VAL A 194 4.60 30.36 -7.25
C VAL A 194 3.12 30.51 -6.92
N VAL A 195 2.76 31.45 -6.03
CA VAL A 195 1.36 31.73 -5.68
C VAL A 195 0.57 32.21 -6.90
N LEU A 196 1.15 33.12 -7.69
CA LEU A 196 0.52 33.61 -8.92
C LEU A 196 0.32 32.48 -9.93
N LEU A 197 1.35 31.65 -10.12
CA LEU A 197 1.29 30.47 -10.99
C LEU A 197 0.16 29.52 -10.57
N ILE A 198 0.04 29.21 -9.27
CA ILE A 198 -1.03 28.38 -8.72
C ILE A 198 -2.41 29.01 -8.97
N VAL A 199 -2.57 30.32 -8.71
CA VAL A 199 -3.86 31.01 -8.89
C VAL A 199 -4.28 31.02 -10.35
N VAL A 200 -3.37 31.35 -11.27
CA VAL A 200 -3.63 31.36 -12.71
C VAL A 200 -3.96 29.97 -13.22
N ALA A 201 -3.15 28.99 -12.82
CA ALA A 201 -3.34 27.62 -13.25
C ALA A 201 -4.66 27.01 -12.71
N ARG A 202 -5.10 27.32 -11.48
CA ARG A 202 -6.41 26.90 -10.94
C ARG A 202 -7.60 27.36 -11.77
N VAL A 203 -7.48 28.47 -12.48
CA VAL A 203 -8.56 28.99 -13.35
C VAL A 203 -8.48 28.39 -14.75
N ILE A 204 -7.26 28.23 -15.28
CA ILE A 204 -7.03 27.82 -16.68
C ILE A 204 -7.10 26.29 -16.83
N VAL A 205 -6.41 25.55 -15.96
CA VAL A 205 -6.22 24.10 -16.11
C VAL A 205 -7.55 23.32 -16.14
N PRO A 206 -8.51 23.51 -15.21
CA PRO A 206 -9.76 22.75 -15.24
C PRO A 206 -10.58 23.03 -16.52
N LYS A 207 -10.62 24.29 -16.97
CA LYS A 207 -11.36 24.68 -18.19
C LYS A 207 -10.71 24.09 -19.44
N LEU A 208 -9.39 24.12 -19.51
CA LEU A 208 -8.62 23.57 -20.63
C LEU A 208 -8.80 22.05 -20.70
N PHE A 209 -8.61 21.34 -19.59
CA PHE A 209 -8.71 19.89 -19.56
C PHE A 209 -10.14 19.39 -19.77
N SER A 210 -11.16 20.09 -19.30
CA SER A 210 -12.56 19.74 -19.58
C SER A 210 -12.90 19.87 -21.08
N ALA A 211 -12.30 20.81 -21.79
CA ALA A 211 -12.44 20.94 -23.24
C ALA A 211 -11.68 19.82 -23.98
N ILE A 212 -10.46 19.50 -23.53
CA ILE A 212 -9.55 18.54 -24.18
C ILE A 212 -10.00 17.08 -23.92
N ALA A 213 -10.58 16.78 -22.75
CA ALA A 213 -11.05 15.43 -22.41
C ALA A 213 -12.04 14.85 -23.43
N ARG A 214 -12.73 15.71 -24.16
CA ARG A 214 -13.67 15.32 -25.24
C ARG A 214 -12.98 14.99 -26.57
N LEU A 215 -11.71 15.33 -26.74
CA LEU A 215 -10.96 15.20 -28.01
C LEU A 215 -10.19 13.87 -28.11
N GLY A 216 -10.21 13.04 -27.07
CA GLY A 216 -9.56 11.73 -27.06
C GLY A 216 -8.25 11.67 -26.24
N ARG A 217 -7.83 10.43 -25.96
CA ARG A 217 -6.72 10.11 -25.05
C ARG A 217 -5.38 10.68 -25.51
N GLU A 218 -5.11 10.66 -26.82
CA GLU A 218 -3.84 11.16 -27.37
C GLU A 218 -3.68 12.66 -27.15
N THR A 219 -4.75 13.44 -27.42
CA THR A 219 -4.78 14.89 -27.21
C THR A 219 -4.66 15.22 -25.71
N PHE A 220 -5.28 14.42 -24.85
CA PHE A 220 -5.19 14.56 -23.39
C PHE A 220 -3.75 14.32 -22.89
N THR A 221 -3.07 13.28 -23.42
CA THR A 221 -1.67 12.99 -23.11
C THR A 221 -0.76 14.14 -23.52
N ALA A 222 -0.91 14.63 -24.76
CA ALA A 222 -0.12 15.74 -25.27
C ALA A 222 -0.33 17.01 -24.44
N ALA A 223 -1.58 17.33 -24.07
CA ALA A 223 -1.90 18.49 -23.23
C ALA A 223 -1.29 18.39 -21.83
N SER A 224 -1.28 17.19 -21.24
CA SER A 224 -0.67 16.95 -19.94
C SER A 224 0.84 17.19 -19.96
N LEU A 225 1.53 16.72 -21.01
CA LEU A 225 2.96 16.97 -21.21
C LEU A 225 3.24 18.47 -21.47
N VAL A 226 2.42 19.10 -22.32
CA VAL A 226 2.54 20.54 -22.60
C VAL A 226 2.36 21.37 -21.35
N LEU A 227 1.40 21.02 -20.49
CA LEU A 227 1.19 21.72 -19.22
C LEU A 227 2.46 21.70 -18.35
N ILE A 228 3.09 20.54 -18.20
CA ILE A 228 4.31 20.40 -17.39
C ILE A 228 5.45 21.20 -18.01
N VAL A 229 5.73 21.01 -19.29
CA VAL A 229 6.83 21.69 -19.99
C VAL A 229 6.61 23.22 -19.99
N ALA A 230 5.39 23.68 -20.26
CA ALA A 230 5.07 25.10 -20.23
C ALA A 230 5.24 25.68 -18.82
N THR A 231 4.82 24.98 -17.78
CA THR A 231 4.94 25.47 -16.41
C THR A 231 6.41 25.51 -15.97
N ILE A 232 7.21 24.51 -16.35
CA ILE A 232 8.67 24.52 -16.15
C ILE A 232 9.31 25.71 -16.87
N ALA A 233 9.00 25.92 -18.14
CA ALA A 233 9.57 27.02 -18.93
C ALA A 233 9.16 28.40 -18.41
N ILE A 234 7.92 28.57 -17.94
CA ILE A 234 7.45 29.81 -17.32
C ILE A 234 8.20 30.05 -16.01
N ALA A 235 8.31 29.01 -15.15
CA ALA A 235 9.02 29.12 -13.88
C ALA A 235 10.47 29.55 -14.07
N ASP A 236 11.19 28.94 -15.02
CA ASP A 236 12.58 29.26 -15.34
C ASP A 236 12.74 30.72 -15.80
N ARG A 237 11.83 31.19 -16.67
CA ARG A 237 11.86 32.59 -17.16
C ARG A 237 11.62 33.64 -16.10
N ILE A 238 10.87 33.34 -15.04
CA ILE A 238 10.61 34.24 -13.90
C ILE A 238 11.64 34.05 -12.76
N GLY A 239 12.69 33.24 -13.00
CA GLY A 239 13.77 33.01 -12.03
C GLY A 239 13.41 32.03 -10.90
N ILE A 240 12.38 31.22 -11.10
CA ILE A 240 11.98 30.13 -10.18
C ILE A 240 12.56 28.82 -10.72
N SER A 241 13.03 27.93 -9.84
CA SER A 241 13.56 26.65 -10.31
C SER A 241 12.52 25.84 -11.10
N PRO A 242 12.92 25.15 -12.19
CA PRO A 242 12.07 24.28 -12.98
C PRO A 242 11.27 23.26 -12.14
N ALA A 243 11.91 22.75 -11.13
CA ALA A 243 11.38 21.80 -10.17
C ALA A 243 10.15 22.36 -9.36
N LEU A 244 10.25 23.62 -8.93
CA LEU A 244 9.15 24.33 -8.24
C LEU A 244 7.97 24.61 -9.19
N GLY A 245 8.26 24.94 -10.44
CA GLY A 245 7.23 25.13 -11.47
C GLY A 245 6.43 23.85 -11.71
N ALA A 246 7.12 22.72 -11.85
CA ALA A 246 6.49 21.43 -12.03
C ALA A 246 5.66 21.01 -10.80
N PHE A 247 6.16 21.24 -9.59
CA PHE A 247 5.41 21.00 -8.36
C PHE A 247 4.12 21.82 -8.29
N ALA A 248 4.20 23.11 -8.59
CA ALA A 248 3.03 23.99 -8.60
C ALA A 248 1.96 23.54 -9.60
N ALA A 249 2.39 23.08 -10.80
CA ALA A 249 1.50 22.47 -11.78
C ALA A 249 0.82 21.21 -11.22
N GLY A 250 1.60 20.34 -10.59
CA GLY A 250 1.09 19.11 -9.96
C GLY A 250 0.04 19.42 -8.88
N LEU A 251 0.29 20.40 -8.02
CA LEU A 251 -0.62 20.80 -6.96
C LEU A 251 -1.97 21.32 -7.49
N VAL A 252 -1.94 22.05 -8.61
CA VAL A 252 -3.16 22.54 -9.27
C VAL A 252 -3.95 21.39 -9.88
N VAL A 253 -3.27 20.49 -10.56
CA VAL A 253 -3.90 19.29 -11.18
C VAL A 253 -4.47 18.36 -10.12
N GLY A 254 -3.79 18.23 -8.98
CA GLY A 254 -4.22 17.40 -7.85
C GLY A 254 -5.56 17.80 -7.23
N ASP A 255 -5.97 19.05 -7.39
CA ASP A 255 -7.29 19.55 -6.97
C ASP A 255 -8.39 19.38 -8.04
N THR A 256 -8.08 18.77 -9.20
CA THR A 256 -9.03 18.58 -10.32
C THR A 256 -9.58 17.16 -10.37
N GLU A 257 -10.72 16.98 -11.06
CA GLU A 257 -11.31 15.65 -11.35
C GLU A 257 -10.44 14.79 -12.28
N PHE A 258 -9.48 15.40 -12.99
CA PHE A 258 -8.62 14.74 -13.99
C PHE A 258 -7.36 14.09 -13.38
N ILE A 259 -7.19 14.10 -12.05
CA ILE A 259 -5.99 13.59 -11.36
C ILE A 259 -5.63 12.15 -11.78
N HIS A 260 -6.60 11.25 -11.81
CA HIS A 260 -6.35 9.83 -12.12
C HIS A 260 -6.00 9.59 -13.58
N GLU A 261 -6.59 10.36 -14.49
CA GLU A 261 -6.31 10.27 -15.92
C GLU A 261 -4.90 10.79 -16.22
N ILE A 262 -4.54 11.96 -15.67
CA ILE A 262 -3.22 12.56 -15.84
C ILE A 262 -2.15 11.67 -15.19
N GLU A 263 -2.40 11.15 -13.99
CA GLU A 263 -1.52 10.19 -13.34
C GLU A 263 -1.29 8.95 -14.21
N GLY A 264 -2.36 8.35 -14.72
CA GLY A 264 -2.27 7.14 -15.56
C GLY A 264 -1.48 7.34 -16.84
N VAL A 265 -1.58 8.51 -17.44
CA VAL A 265 -0.87 8.87 -18.68
C VAL A 265 0.61 9.20 -18.41
N LEU A 266 0.90 9.94 -17.34
CA LEU A 266 2.25 10.44 -17.06
C LEU A 266 3.13 9.46 -16.28
N ARG A 267 2.56 8.45 -15.62
CA ARG A 267 3.28 7.48 -14.81
C ARG A 267 4.43 6.78 -15.57
N PRO A 268 4.25 6.28 -16.81
CA PRO A 268 5.35 5.67 -17.55
C PRO A 268 6.52 6.64 -17.82
N PHE A 269 6.21 7.91 -18.08
CA PHE A 269 7.23 8.94 -18.29
C PHE A 269 7.99 9.24 -16.99
N ARG A 270 7.28 9.32 -15.87
CA ARG A 270 7.92 9.46 -14.56
C ARG A 270 8.88 8.31 -14.28
N ASP A 271 8.44 7.07 -14.47
CA ASP A 271 9.24 5.89 -14.15
C ASP A 271 10.49 5.84 -15.04
N PHE A 272 10.35 6.16 -16.34
CA PHE A 272 11.47 6.25 -17.29
C PHE A 272 12.46 7.37 -16.93
N LEU A 273 11.97 8.58 -16.69
CA LEU A 273 12.82 9.72 -16.36
C LEU A 273 13.45 9.60 -14.97
N SER A 274 12.75 8.97 -14.02
CA SER A 274 13.33 8.62 -12.71
C SER A 274 14.50 7.65 -12.86
N ALA A 275 14.40 6.68 -13.75
CA ALA A 275 15.51 5.77 -14.04
C ALA A 275 16.74 6.52 -14.53
N LEU A 276 16.56 7.47 -15.46
CA LEU A 276 17.66 8.31 -15.97
C LEU A 276 18.26 9.18 -14.85
N PHE A 277 17.42 9.79 -14.01
CA PHE A 277 17.86 10.60 -12.89
C PHE A 277 18.70 9.80 -11.88
N PHE A 278 18.23 8.63 -11.43
CA PHE A 278 19.01 7.84 -10.48
C PHE A 278 20.29 7.25 -11.11
N THR A 279 20.27 6.97 -12.41
CA THR A 279 21.47 6.53 -13.11
C THR A 279 22.48 7.69 -13.23
N SER A 280 22.02 8.93 -13.50
CA SER A 280 22.88 10.12 -13.49
C SER A 280 23.52 10.33 -12.12
N ILE A 281 22.75 10.23 -11.03
CA ILE A 281 23.32 10.26 -9.67
C ILE A 281 24.43 9.21 -9.48
N GLY A 282 24.18 7.99 -9.99
CA GLY A 282 25.20 6.93 -9.93
C GLY A 282 26.48 7.28 -10.67
N MET A 283 26.38 7.96 -11.83
CA MET A 283 27.53 8.39 -12.60
C MET A 283 28.39 9.46 -11.91
N LEU A 284 27.79 10.28 -11.04
CA LEU A 284 28.50 11.27 -10.23
C LEU A 284 29.44 10.63 -9.19
N LEU A 285 29.16 9.40 -8.75
CA LEU A 285 29.98 8.75 -7.74
C LEU A 285 31.32 8.27 -8.35
N ASP A 286 32.42 8.72 -7.75
CA ASP A 286 33.75 8.17 -8.03
C ASP A 286 34.04 6.95 -7.11
N PRO A 287 34.02 5.71 -7.64
CA PRO A 287 34.34 4.52 -6.87
C PRO A 287 35.77 4.56 -6.28
N GLN A 288 36.71 5.21 -6.96
CA GLN A 288 38.08 5.35 -6.49
C GLN A 288 38.16 6.25 -5.25
N PHE A 289 37.32 7.29 -5.18
CA PHE A 289 37.21 8.14 -4.00
C PHE A 289 36.77 7.32 -2.77
N VAL A 290 35.76 6.47 -2.92
CA VAL A 290 35.26 5.59 -1.88
C VAL A 290 36.33 4.58 -1.45
N ILE A 291 37.06 3.98 -2.41
CA ILE A 291 38.10 3.00 -2.15
C ILE A 291 39.32 3.67 -1.46
N ARG A 292 39.64 4.92 -1.78
CA ARG A 292 40.75 5.68 -1.17
C ARG A 292 40.42 6.15 0.26
N HIS A 293 39.12 6.37 0.55
CA HIS A 293 38.68 6.90 1.85
C HIS A 293 37.63 6.03 2.56
N PRO A 294 37.84 4.69 2.67
CA PRO A 294 36.79 3.78 3.13
C PRO A 294 36.38 4.03 4.59
N LEU A 295 37.33 4.33 5.46
CA LEU A 295 37.04 4.60 6.87
C LEU A 295 36.31 5.93 7.07
N LEU A 296 36.61 6.94 6.25
CA LEU A 296 35.92 8.23 6.29
C LEU A 296 34.44 8.04 5.87
N ILE A 297 34.21 7.38 4.74
CA ILE A 297 32.86 7.15 4.23
C ILE A 297 32.04 6.27 5.18
N ALA A 298 32.61 5.18 5.66
CA ALA A 298 31.98 4.31 6.66
C ALA A 298 31.66 5.04 7.95
N GLY A 299 32.59 5.85 8.45
CA GLY A 299 32.43 6.66 9.65
C GLY A 299 31.36 7.73 9.51
N LEU A 300 31.32 8.44 8.39
CA LEU A 300 30.26 9.42 8.08
C LEU A 300 28.92 8.74 7.91
N CYS A 301 28.85 7.61 7.23
CA CYS A 301 27.63 6.81 7.07
C CYS A 301 27.06 6.40 8.44
N ALA A 302 27.91 5.82 9.29
CA ALA A 302 27.52 5.43 10.65
C ALA A 302 27.11 6.64 11.50
N GLY A 303 27.84 7.75 11.40
CA GLY A 303 27.54 9.00 12.08
C GLY A 303 26.21 9.60 11.67
N VAL A 304 25.94 9.70 10.37
CA VAL A 304 24.67 10.19 9.82
C VAL A 304 23.51 9.30 10.26
N ILE A 305 23.61 7.98 10.10
CA ILE A 305 22.56 7.04 10.51
C ILE A 305 22.28 7.18 12.01
N THR A 306 23.35 7.19 12.85
CA THR A 306 23.21 7.32 14.30
C THR A 306 22.55 8.65 14.67
N LEU A 307 23.01 9.76 14.10
CA LEU A 307 22.46 11.09 14.36
C LEU A 307 20.98 11.16 13.93
N LYS A 308 20.64 10.64 12.75
CA LYS A 308 19.24 10.63 12.28
C LYS A 308 18.35 9.78 13.17
N VAL A 309 18.81 8.61 13.62
CA VAL A 309 18.05 7.76 14.54
C VAL A 309 17.87 8.47 15.88
N LEU A 310 18.92 9.09 16.43
CA LEU A 310 18.86 9.84 17.70
C LEU A 310 17.96 11.09 17.60
N ALA A 311 17.93 11.76 16.46
CA ALA A 311 17.04 12.90 16.20
C ALA A 311 15.59 12.48 15.97
N ALA A 312 15.39 11.37 15.25
CA ALA A 312 14.06 10.89 14.87
C ALA A 312 13.33 10.22 16.07
N TYR A 313 14.05 9.49 16.91
CA TYR A 313 13.42 8.82 18.05
C TYR A 313 12.63 9.78 18.97
N PRO A 314 13.19 10.86 19.53
CA PRO A 314 12.43 11.80 20.35
C PRO A 314 11.33 12.51 19.55
N ALA A 315 11.56 12.79 18.26
CA ALA A 315 10.55 13.39 17.40
C ALA A 315 9.32 12.47 17.24
N PHE A 316 9.50 11.17 17.09
CA PHE A 316 8.42 10.21 17.04
C PHE A 316 7.74 9.99 18.40
N ARG A 317 8.45 10.24 19.51
CA ARG A 317 7.90 10.14 20.87
C ARG A 317 6.99 11.31 21.24
N LEU A 318 7.03 12.45 20.53
CA LEU A 318 6.12 13.57 20.76
C LEU A 318 4.66 13.24 20.49
N SER A 319 4.39 12.31 19.59
CA SER A 319 3.05 11.78 19.40
C SER A 319 2.91 10.46 20.15
N PRO A 320 1.74 10.19 20.79
CA PRO A 320 1.52 8.94 21.53
C PRO A 320 1.89 7.73 20.68
N ALA A 321 2.84 6.94 21.17
CA ALA A 321 3.28 5.70 20.54
C ALA A 321 4.11 4.88 21.52
N LEU A 322 4.12 3.58 21.30
CA LEU A 322 5.01 2.67 21.98
C LEU A 322 6.48 2.97 21.65
N ARG A 323 7.40 2.73 22.57
CA ARG A 323 8.85 2.91 22.35
C ARG A 323 9.31 2.09 21.14
N ARG A 324 8.85 0.85 21.01
CA ARG A 324 9.13 -0.06 19.90
C ARG A 324 8.73 0.54 18.55
N THR A 325 7.54 1.11 18.44
CA THR A 325 7.04 1.79 17.25
C THR A 325 7.91 2.98 16.86
N SER A 326 8.33 3.80 17.84
CA SER A 326 9.19 4.97 17.60
C SER A 326 10.60 4.57 17.14
N ILE A 327 11.17 3.49 17.68
CA ILE A 327 12.49 2.99 17.26
C ILE A 327 12.41 2.45 15.82
N ARG A 328 11.43 1.62 15.49
CA ARG A 328 11.26 1.11 14.12
C ARG A 328 11.12 2.24 13.11
N ALA A 329 10.32 3.26 13.43
CA ALA A 329 10.15 4.44 12.58
C ALA A 329 11.45 5.25 12.43
N ALA A 330 12.24 5.40 13.51
CA ALA A 330 13.51 6.12 13.49
C ALA A 330 14.56 5.43 12.60
N PHE A 331 14.63 4.11 12.65
CA PHE A 331 15.51 3.36 11.74
C PHE A 331 15.02 3.40 10.29
N ALA A 332 13.72 3.39 10.06
CA ALA A 332 13.15 3.48 8.71
C ALA A 332 13.43 4.85 8.04
N ILE A 333 13.46 5.97 8.81
CA ILE A 333 13.73 7.31 8.26
C ILE A 333 15.24 7.63 8.16
N ALA A 334 16.11 6.76 8.67
CA ALA A 334 17.54 7.01 8.74
C ALA A 334 18.28 7.12 7.40
N PRO A 335 17.95 6.37 6.32
CA PRO A 335 18.58 6.57 5.02
C PRO A 335 18.38 8.00 4.50
N ILE A 336 19.37 8.50 3.75
CA ILE A 336 19.27 9.80 3.07
C ILE A 336 18.33 9.66 1.88
N GLY A 337 17.43 10.63 1.68
CA GLY A 337 16.43 10.59 0.63
C GLY A 337 16.92 11.09 -0.73
N GLU A 338 16.17 10.79 -1.77
CA GLU A 338 16.42 11.21 -3.15
C GLU A 338 16.38 12.73 -3.33
N PHE A 339 15.55 13.42 -2.57
CA PHE A 339 15.46 14.90 -2.65
C PHE A 339 16.67 15.61 -2.07
N SER A 340 17.49 14.92 -1.29
CA SER A 340 18.79 15.45 -0.84
C SER A 340 19.75 15.72 -1.99
N PHE A 341 19.69 14.93 -3.06
CA PHE A 341 20.52 15.16 -4.25
C PHE A 341 20.12 16.46 -4.98
N LEU A 342 18.81 16.76 -5.04
CA LEU A 342 18.31 18.02 -5.59
C LEU A 342 18.79 19.24 -4.81
N LEU A 343 18.68 19.13 -3.47
CA LEU A 343 19.13 20.18 -2.57
C LEU A 343 20.64 20.34 -2.65
N ALA A 344 21.40 19.24 -2.82
CA ALA A 344 22.84 19.25 -3.01
C ALA A 344 23.25 19.96 -4.32
N GLN A 345 22.60 19.63 -5.43
CA GLN A 345 22.85 20.26 -6.73
C GLN A 345 22.52 21.78 -6.68
N ALA A 346 21.41 22.15 -6.01
CA ALA A 346 21.10 23.57 -5.80
C ALA A 346 22.18 24.26 -4.94
N GLY A 347 22.73 23.58 -3.95
CA GLY A 347 23.81 24.09 -3.09
C GLY A 347 25.15 24.22 -3.81
N GLU A 348 25.44 23.30 -4.72
CA GLU A 348 26.64 23.34 -5.57
C GLU A 348 26.62 24.56 -6.50
N ARG A 349 25.50 24.84 -7.16
CA ARG A 349 25.31 26.01 -8.03
C ARG A 349 25.58 27.35 -7.33
N VAL A 350 25.41 27.41 -6.00
CA VAL A 350 25.70 28.61 -5.20
C VAL A 350 26.98 28.51 -4.38
N GLY A 351 27.80 27.50 -4.62
CA GLY A 351 29.14 27.32 -4.00
C GLY A 351 29.12 26.84 -2.55
N LEU A 352 28.02 26.27 -2.05
CA LEU A 352 27.94 25.70 -0.70
C LEU A 352 28.59 24.32 -0.61
N LEU A 353 28.66 23.58 -1.70
CA LEU A 353 29.36 22.31 -1.85
C LEU A 353 30.51 22.49 -2.82
N GLY A 354 31.71 22.14 -2.38
CA GLY A 354 32.85 22.01 -3.31
C GLY A 354 32.95 20.57 -3.83
N PRO A 355 33.80 20.30 -4.83
CA PRO A 355 33.88 18.97 -5.47
C PRO A 355 34.09 17.80 -4.49
N THR A 356 34.95 17.97 -3.47
CA THR A 356 35.15 16.93 -2.43
C THR A 356 33.94 16.76 -1.53
N GLY A 357 33.21 17.86 -1.24
CA GLY A 357 31.99 17.84 -0.44
C GLY A 357 30.87 17.12 -1.16
N GLU A 358 30.72 17.35 -2.45
CA GLU A 358 29.76 16.68 -3.31
C GLU A 358 30.02 15.17 -3.38
N GLN A 359 31.26 14.77 -3.71
CA GLN A 359 31.64 13.35 -3.76
C GLN A 359 31.42 12.65 -2.42
N THR A 360 31.75 13.32 -1.30
CA THR A 360 31.51 12.78 0.04
C THR A 360 30.04 12.62 0.30
N PHE A 361 29.21 13.62 -0.04
CA PHE A 361 27.76 13.56 0.13
C PHE A 361 27.14 12.44 -0.70
N VAL A 362 27.46 12.37 -2.00
CA VAL A 362 26.94 11.33 -2.92
C VAL A 362 27.32 9.94 -2.40
N ALA A 363 28.58 9.73 -2.03
CA ALA A 363 29.04 8.44 -1.49
C ALA A 363 28.28 8.04 -0.22
N VAL A 364 28.12 8.95 0.74
CA VAL A 364 27.39 8.68 1.99
C VAL A 364 25.90 8.43 1.73
N ALA A 365 25.27 9.23 0.86
CA ALA A 365 23.87 9.08 0.51
C ALA A 365 23.60 7.72 -0.15
N VAL A 366 24.36 7.35 -1.17
CA VAL A 366 24.24 6.05 -1.86
C VAL A 366 24.47 4.89 -0.89
N MET A 367 25.48 4.98 -0.02
CA MET A 367 25.74 3.93 0.96
C MET A 367 24.63 3.80 2.01
N THR A 368 24.02 4.93 2.47
CA THR A 368 22.87 4.86 3.39
C THR A 368 21.64 4.25 2.73
N LEU A 369 21.42 4.51 1.44
CA LEU A 369 20.37 3.88 0.66
C LEU A 369 20.61 2.36 0.50
N ALA A 370 21.86 1.96 0.22
CA ALA A 370 22.22 0.56 0.06
C ALA A 370 22.00 -0.27 1.34
N VAL A 371 22.25 0.31 2.52
CA VAL A 371 22.05 -0.38 3.80
C VAL A 371 20.62 -0.28 4.35
N SER A 372 19.69 0.39 3.65
CA SER A 372 18.28 0.57 4.09
C SER A 372 17.58 -0.73 4.51
N PRO A 373 17.67 -1.87 3.76
CA PRO A 373 17.03 -3.11 4.17
C PRO A 373 17.55 -3.63 5.52
N LEU A 374 18.85 -3.42 5.78
CA LEU A 374 19.48 -3.80 7.03
C LEU A 374 19.03 -2.88 8.17
N LEU A 375 18.88 -1.58 7.92
CA LEU A 375 18.40 -0.60 8.90
C LEU A 375 16.97 -0.91 9.35
N VAL A 376 16.05 -1.19 8.40
CA VAL A 376 14.68 -1.58 8.73
C VAL A 376 14.67 -2.87 9.56
N SER A 377 15.52 -3.84 9.22
CA SER A 377 15.64 -5.09 9.98
C SER A 377 16.24 -4.87 11.38
N ALA A 378 17.27 -4.04 11.48
CA ALA A 378 17.93 -3.70 12.75
C ALA A 378 16.95 -2.96 13.69
N GLY A 379 16.17 -2.02 13.16
CA GLY A 379 15.11 -1.33 13.91
C GLY A 379 14.10 -2.31 14.50
N SER A 380 13.67 -3.31 13.73
CA SER A 380 12.78 -4.36 14.22
C SER A 380 13.45 -5.26 15.27
N ALA A 381 14.70 -5.65 15.06
CA ALA A 381 15.44 -6.50 16.01
C ALA A 381 15.72 -5.79 17.35
N ILE A 382 16.06 -4.49 17.31
CA ILE A 382 16.29 -3.68 18.52
C ILE A 382 14.96 -3.46 19.26
N ALA A 383 13.89 -3.13 18.54
CA ALA A 383 12.57 -2.94 19.13
C ALA A 383 12.08 -4.19 19.86
N GLN A 384 12.37 -5.39 19.36
CA GLN A 384 12.00 -6.66 20.01
C GLN A 384 12.68 -6.90 21.36
N ARG A 385 13.86 -6.30 21.60
CA ARG A 385 14.62 -6.44 22.86
C ARG A 385 14.17 -5.47 23.94
N ILE A 386 13.34 -4.50 23.61
CA ILE A 386 12.87 -3.49 24.55
C ILE A 386 11.57 -4.00 25.16
N HIS A 387 11.59 -4.19 26.48
CA HIS A 387 10.37 -4.42 27.25
C HIS A 387 9.65 -3.09 27.36
N GLU A 388 8.38 -3.10 27.06
CA GLU A 388 7.51 -1.94 27.18
C GLU A 388 6.62 -2.18 28.39
N ASP A 389 6.87 -1.41 29.46
CA ASP A 389 5.89 -1.35 30.53
C ASP A 389 4.60 -0.80 29.92
N ALA A 390 3.56 -1.61 29.89
CA ALA A 390 2.26 -1.14 29.46
C ALA A 390 1.93 0.06 30.33
N SER A 391 1.58 1.17 29.70
CA SER A 391 1.34 2.42 30.42
C SER A 391 0.29 2.19 31.50
N GLU A 392 0.70 2.22 32.74
CA GLU A 392 -0.15 2.11 33.94
C GLU A 392 -1.24 3.20 33.99
N ASP A 393 -1.15 4.18 33.13
CA ASP A 393 -1.90 5.44 33.19
C ASP A 393 -3.42 5.29 32.97
N HIS A 394 -3.94 4.06 32.76
CA HIS A 394 -5.38 3.80 32.67
C HIS A 394 -5.82 2.43 33.21
N LEU A 395 -5.07 1.80 34.08
CA LEU A 395 -5.60 0.78 34.96
C LEU A 395 -6.47 1.48 36.03
N VAL A 396 -7.62 2.03 35.62
CA VAL A 396 -8.70 2.22 36.54
C VAL A 396 -8.98 0.83 37.12
N GLU A 397 -8.90 0.70 38.45
CA GLU A 397 -9.35 -0.45 39.23
C GLU A 397 -10.67 -0.99 38.68
N ARG A 398 -10.58 -1.92 37.78
CA ARG A 398 -11.75 -2.64 37.24
C ARG A 398 -11.50 -4.11 37.53
N GLU A 399 -12.50 -4.77 38.08
CA GLU A 399 -12.49 -6.19 38.34
C GLU A 399 -11.83 -7.01 37.23
N PRO A 400 -10.98 -7.99 37.56
CA PRO A 400 -10.38 -8.87 36.59
C PRO A 400 -11.47 -9.51 35.71
N LEU A 401 -11.31 -9.41 34.40
CA LEU A 401 -12.24 -10.04 33.47
C LEU A 401 -12.04 -11.56 33.53
N ARG A 402 -13.11 -12.30 33.69
CA ARG A 402 -13.12 -13.77 33.62
C ARG A 402 -14.10 -14.22 32.54
N GLY A 403 -13.76 -15.26 31.80
CA GLY A 403 -14.61 -15.78 30.75
C GLY A 403 -14.81 -14.79 29.60
N HIS A 404 -13.79 -14.00 29.27
CA HIS A 404 -13.84 -12.95 28.25
C HIS A 404 -13.08 -13.35 27.01
N ILE A 405 -13.24 -12.56 25.95
CA ILE A 405 -12.55 -12.71 24.67
C ILE A 405 -11.48 -11.62 24.54
N ILE A 406 -10.28 -11.98 24.14
CA ILE A 406 -9.20 -11.04 23.82
C ILE A 406 -9.18 -10.82 22.32
N ILE A 407 -9.29 -9.56 21.87
CA ILE A 407 -9.15 -9.16 20.46
C ILE A 407 -7.80 -8.47 20.30
N ILE A 408 -6.94 -9.03 19.45
CA ILE A 408 -5.63 -8.47 19.15
C ILE A 408 -5.69 -7.78 17.78
N GLY A 409 -5.55 -6.44 17.82
CA GLY A 409 -5.68 -5.56 16.67
C GLY A 409 -7.10 -5.00 16.50
N TYR A 410 -7.20 -3.66 16.38
CA TYR A 410 -8.47 -2.94 16.18
C TYR A 410 -8.52 -2.29 14.79
N GLY A 411 -8.05 -3.02 13.77
CA GLY A 411 -8.28 -2.73 12.36
C GLY A 411 -9.73 -3.05 11.95
N LEU A 412 -10.03 -3.07 10.66
CA LEU A 412 -11.39 -3.32 10.15
C LEU A 412 -12.01 -4.61 10.72
N ASN A 413 -11.25 -5.71 10.71
CA ASN A 413 -11.73 -7.00 11.20
C ASN A 413 -11.95 -7.00 12.71
N GLY A 414 -10.98 -6.47 13.48
CA GLY A 414 -11.13 -6.35 14.94
C GLY A 414 -12.28 -5.44 15.35
N GLN A 415 -12.53 -4.34 14.63
CA GLN A 415 -13.67 -3.45 14.85
C GLN A 415 -15.01 -4.17 14.63
N ASN A 416 -15.12 -4.95 13.55
CA ASN A 416 -16.34 -5.69 13.24
C ASN A 416 -16.63 -6.77 14.31
N VAL A 417 -15.59 -7.52 14.74
CA VAL A 417 -15.72 -8.49 15.82
C VAL A 417 -16.14 -7.79 17.12
N ALA A 418 -15.45 -6.73 17.52
CA ALA A 418 -15.76 -5.99 18.73
C ALA A 418 -17.18 -5.43 18.72
N ARG A 419 -17.65 -4.90 17.57
CA ARG A 419 -19.02 -4.39 17.41
C ARG A 419 -20.06 -5.48 17.70
N VAL A 420 -19.85 -6.68 17.18
CA VAL A 420 -20.75 -7.82 17.43
C VAL A 420 -20.72 -8.19 18.90
N LEU A 421 -19.51 -8.26 19.52
CA LEU A 421 -19.41 -8.61 20.94
C LEU A 421 -20.04 -7.56 21.85
N VAL A 422 -19.93 -6.26 21.52
CA VAL A 422 -20.64 -5.18 22.23
C VAL A 422 -22.15 -5.35 22.10
N SER A 423 -22.66 -5.58 20.87
CA SER A 423 -24.11 -5.71 20.65
C SER A 423 -24.72 -6.96 21.29
N THR A 424 -23.93 -8.01 21.51
CA THR A 424 -24.35 -9.25 22.17
C THR A 424 -24.08 -9.26 23.70
N GLY A 425 -23.46 -8.20 24.22
CA GLY A 425 -23.11 -8.09 25.63
C GLY A 425 -21.99 -9.04 26.10
N LEU A 426 -21.23 -9.62 25.14
CA LEU A 426 -20.12 -10.52 25.46
C LEU A 426 -18.91 -9.74 25.97
N ARG A 427 -18.35 -10.21 27.10
CA ARG A 427 -17.17 -9.57 27.69
C ARG A 427 -15.97 -9.73 26.81
N HIS A 428 -15.30 -8.62 26.49
CA HIS A 428 -14.08 -8.64 25.68
C HIS A 428 -13.14 -7.50 26.05
N ILE A 429 -11.88 -7.66 25.67
CA ILE A 429 -10.82 -6.67 25.79
C ILE A 429 -10.03 -6.59 24.47
N VAL A 430 -9.67 -5.38 24.08
CA VAL A 430 -8.89 -5.11 22.86
C VAL A 430 -7.46 -4.78 23.23
N LEU A 431 -6.49 -5.44 22.61
CA LEU A 431 -5.08 -5.06 22.59
C LEU A 431 -4.76 -4.41 21.23
N GLU A 432 -4.28 -3.17 21.26
CA GLU A 432 -3.94 -2.41 20.04
C GLU A 432 -2.76 -1.48 20.34
N GLU A 433 -1.88 -1.28 19.35
CA GLU A 433 -0.71 -0.40 19.48
C GLU A 433 -1.02 1.05 19.09
N ASP A 434 -2.05 1.28 18.28
CA ASP A 434 -2.40 2.58 17.75
C ASP A 434 -3.29 3.35 18.74
N PRO A 435 -2.81 4.50 19.28
CA PRO A 435 -3.59 5.30 20.21
C PRO A 435 -4.93 5.79 19.65
N LEU A 436 -5.00 6.06 18.34
CA LEU A 436 -6.25 6.50 17.70
C LEU A 436 -7.27 5.38 17.65
N ARG A 437 -6.81 4.15 17.39
CA ARG A 437 -7.67 2.96 17.40
C ARG A 437 -8.09 2.59 18.82
N ILE A 438 -7.22 2.76 19.80
CA ILE A 438 -7.57 2.61 21.24
C ILE A 438 -8.69 3.58 21.62
N ALA A 439 -8.55 4.87 21.26
CA ALA A 439 -9.59 5.86 21.52
C ALA A 439 -10.91 5.48 20.86
N ALA A 440 -10.86 5.04 19.59
CA ALA A 440 -12.05 4.56 18.88
C ALA A 440 -12.67 3.32 19.53
N ALA A 441 -11.88 2.34 19.98
CA ALA A 441 -12.37 1.15 20.67
C ALA A 441 -13.12 1.52 21.95
N ARG A 442 -12.54 2.43 22.74
CA ARG A 442 -13.16 2.91 23.99
C ARG A 442 -14.46 3.69 23.73
N THR A 443 -14.46 4.56 22.72
CA THR A 443 -15.67 5.30 22.31
C THR A 443 -16.79 4.35 21.88
N ASN A 444 -16.44 3.24 21.24
CA ASN A 444 -17.38 2.22 20.78
C ASN A 444 -17.77 1.19 21.88
N GLY A 445 -17.41 1.44 23.15
CA GLY A 445 -17.83 0.62 24.30
C GLY A 445 -16.95 -0.59 24.59
N SER A 446 -15.79 -0.73 23.92
CA SER A 446 -14.84 -1.81 24.22
C SER A 446 -13.84 -1.42 25.31
N ARG A 447 -13.49 -2.34 26.20
CA ARG A 447 -12.27 -2.20 27.00
C ARG A 447 -11.06 -2.31 26.10
N ALA A 448 -10.09 -1.41 26.22
CA ALA A 448 -8.92 -1.42 25.34
C ALA A 448 -7.64 -1.03 26.10
N ILE A 449 -6.58 -1.79 25.86
CA ILE A 449 -5.23 -1.58 26.40
C ILE A 449 -4.30 -1.26 25.24
N MET A 450 -3.50 -0.21 25.41
CA MET A 450 -2.45 0.15 24.44
C MET A 450 -1.21 -0.68 24.74
N ALA A 451 -1.00 -1.74 23.97
CA ALA A 451 0.13 -2.64 24.13
C ALA A 451 0.49 -3.36 22.83
N ASP A 452 1.73 -3.83 22.73
CA ASP A 452 2.15 -4.79 21.70
C ASP A 452 1.79 -6.20 22.19
N ALA A 453 0.79 -6.84 21.56
CA ALA A 453 0.38 -8.19 21.91
C ALA A 453 1.45 -9.27 21.64
N ALA A 454 2.53 -8.93 20.93
CA ALA A 454 3.72 -9.79 20.82
C ALA A 454 4.62 -9.73 22.06
N ASP A 455 4.18 -9.04 23.14
CA ASP A 455 4.79 -9.05 24.46
C ASP A 455 3.94 -9.92 25.40
N ALA A 456 4.59 -10.84 26.11
CA ALA A 456 3.90 -11.73 27.05
C ALA A 456 3.16 -10.94 28.16
N HIS A 457 3.78 -9.86 28.66
CA HIS A 457 3.17 -9.02 29.71
C HIS A 457 1.87 -8.35 29.26
N ALA A 458 1.76 -7.97 27.98
CA ALA A 458 0.51 -7.43 27.43
C ALA A 458 -0.64 -8.45 27.46
N LEU A 459 -0.33 -9.72 27.21
CA LEU A 459 -1.30 -10.81 27.29
C LEU A 459 -1.69 -11.14 28.74
N GLU A 460 -0.74 -11.07 29.68
CA GLU A 460 -1.01 -11.20 31.12
C GLU A 460 -1.97 -10.11 31.60
N MET A 461 -1.70 -8.85 31.24
CA MET A 461 -2.59 -7.73 31.57
C MET A 461 -3.98 -7.85 30.95
N ALA A 462 -4.08 -8.48 29.79
CA ALA A 462 -5.36 -8.79 29.18
C ALA A 462 -6.07 -9.99 29.83
N GLY A 463 -5.46 -10.66 30.82
CA GLY A 463 -6.05 -11.77 31.56
C GLY A 463 -6.14 -13.05 30.71
N ILE A 464 -5.10 -13.40 29.97
CA ILE A 464 -5.11 -14.56 29.07
C ILE A 464 -5.41 -15.89 29.77
N GLU A 465 -5.05 -16.02 31.05
CA GLU A 465 -5.29 -17.21 31.84
C GLU A 465 -6.79 -17.45 32.08
N ASP A 466 -7.58 -16.39 32.25
CA ASP A 466 -9.02 -16.40 32.50
C ASP A 466 -9.85 -16.19 31.21
N ALA A 467 -9.21 -16.01 30.05
CA ALA A 467 -9.87 -15.79 28.77
C ALA A 467 -10.36 -17.11 28.17
N VAL A 468 -11.50 -17.08 27.47
CA VAL A 468 -12.03 -18.24 26.72
C VAL A 468 -11.54 -18.33 25.29
N ALA A 469 -11.22 -17.19 24.68
CA ALA A 469 -10.72 -17.16 23.31
C ALA A 469 -9.84 -15.93 23.07
N VAL A 470 -8.91 -16.08 22.12
CA VAL A 470 -8.13 -14.99 21.56
C VAL A 470 -8.37 -14.93 20.06
N ILE A 471 -8.70 -13.73 19.59
CA ILE A 471 -8.89 -13.44 18.16
C ILE A 471 -7.75 -12.56 17.70
N VAL A 472 -6.87 -13.10 16.83
CA VAL A 472 -5.73 -12.36 16.29
C VAL A 472 -6.13 -11.79 14.92
N ALA A 473 -6.32 -10.46 14.86
CA ALA A 473 -6.82 -9.72 13.70
C ALA A 473 -5.80 -8.74 13.11
N ILE A 474 -4.51 -8.88 13.43
CA ILE A 474 -3.41 -8.06 12.88
C ILE A 474 -2.97 -8.56 11.50
N SER A 475 -2.23 -7.69 10.75
CA SER A 475 -1.77 -8.01 9.40
C SER A 475 -0.28 -8.40 9.34
N ASP A 476 0.50 -8.21 10.42
CA ASP A 476 1.92 -8.56 10.48
C ASP A 476 2.10 -10.07 10.67
N PRO A 477 2.65 -10.83 9.68
CA PRO A 477 2.80 -12.28 9.81
C PRO A 477 3.78 -12.70 10.92
N ASP A 478 4.86 -11.93 11.11
CA ASP A 478 5.88 -12.22 12.15
C ASP A 478 5.31 -11.97 13.55
N GLY A 479 4.60 -10.87 13.74
CA GLY A 479 3.87 -10.57 14.96
C GLY A 479 2.82 -11.64 15.27
N THR A 480 2.03 -12.02 14.26
CA THR A 480 1.01 -13.07 14.40
C THR A 480 1.61 -14.38 14.88
N ARG A 481 2.73 -14.84 14.29
CA ARG A 481 3.40 -16.08 14.71
C ARG A 481 3.89 -16.03 16.15
N ARG A 482 4.43 -14.88 16.59
CA ARG A 482 4.87 -14.70 17.98
C ARG A 482 3.71 -14.73 18.94
N ILE A 483 2.65 -13.99 18.64
CA ILE A 483 1.43 -13.93 19.45
C ILE A 483 0.83 -15.33 19.65
N VAL A 484 0.65 -16.08 18.56
CA VAL A 484 0.10 -17.46 18.64
C VAL A 484 0.96 -18.32 19.54
N ARG A 485 2.28 -18.25 19.42
CA ARG A 485 3.20 -19.02 20.27
C ARG A 485 3.10 -18.62 21.74
N PHE A 486 3.05 -17.32 22.06
CA PHE A 486 2.93 -16.83 23.42
C PHE A 486 1.57 -17.23 24.03
N CYS A 487 0.46 -17.01 23.30
CA CYS A 487 -0.86 -17.40 23.77
C CYS A 487 -0.91 -18.89 24.13
N ARG A 488 -0.39 -19.77 23.27
CA ARG A 488 -0.37 -21.21 23.51
C ARG A 488 0.58 -21.63 24.65
N THR A 489 1.65 -20.89 24.87
CA THR A 489 2.59 -21.13 25.98
C THR A 489 1.96 -20.73 27.32
N MET A 490 1.22 -19.62 27.37
CA MET A 490 0.61 -19.09 28.59
C MET A 490 -0.68 -19.81 28.95
N ASN A 491 -1.49 -20.16 27.97
CA ASN A 491 -2.73 -20.89 28.16
C ASN A 491 -2.88 -21.97 27.09
N LYS A 492 -2.73 -23.25 27.50
CA LYS A 492 -2.75 -24.39 26.58
C LYS A 492 -4.14 -24.69 26.02
N ASP A 493 -5.18 -24.33 26.74
CA ASP A 493 -6.57 -24.68 26.45
C ASP A 493 -7.36 -23.55 25.78
N ILE A 494 -6.76 -22.37 25.66
CA ILE A 494 -7.42 -21.20 25.07
C ILE A 494 -7.73 -21.42 23.58
N ARG A 495 -8.92 -21.02 23.15
CA ARG A 495 -9.30 -21.06 21.74
C ARG A 495 -8.63 -19.93 20.98
N LEU A 496 -7.78 -20.29 19.97
CA LEU A 496 -7.05 -19.33 19.15
C LEU A 496 -7.65 -19.25 17.75
N ILE A 497 -8.28 -18.13 17.41
CA ILE A 497 -8.81 -17.82 16.08
C ILE A 497 -7.88 -16.78 15.47
N VAL A 498 -7.26 -17.13 14.36
CA VAL A 498 -6.20 -16.32 13.75
C VAL A 498 -6.54 -15.96 12.32
N ARG A 499 -6.60 -14.68 12.02
CA ARG A 499 -6.68 -14.19 10.63
C ARG A 499 -5.28 -14.18 10.03
N THR A 500 -5.18 -14.61 8.79
CA THR A 500 -3.99 -14.41 7.95
C THR A 500 -4.40 -13.90 6.57
N ARG A 501 -3.54 -13.13 5.93
CA ARG A 501 -3.74 -12.73 4.54
C ARG A 501 -3.40 -13.86 3.58
N TYR A 502 -2.32 -14.59 3.89
CA TYR A 502 -1.72 -15.55 2.98
C TYR A 502 -2.09 -16.99 3.33
N ILE A 503 -2.55 -17.75 2.35
CA ILE A 503 -2.82 -19.19 2.46
C ILE A 503 -1.57 -19.95 2.90
N ALA A 504 -0.38 -19.53 2.46
CA ALA A 504 0.89 -20.15 2.81
C ALA A 504 1.21 -20.16 4.33
N GLU A 505 0.60 -19.25 5.11
CA GLU A 505 0.79 -19.19 6.56
C GLU A 505 -0.13 -20.13 7.36
N VAL A 506 -1.18 -20.68 6.76
CA VAL A 506 -2.19 -21.48 7.44
C VAL A 506 -1.57 -22.66 8.18
N GLU A 507 -0.80 -23.49 7.48
CA GLU A 507 -0.17 -24.68 8.06
C GLU A 507 0.83 -24.31 9.16
N ARG A 508 1.55 -23.23 8.98
CA ARG A 508 2.52 -22.71 9.94
C ARG A 508 1.86 -22.25 11.23
N LEU A 509 0.76 -21.50 11.12
CA LEU A 509 0.01 -21.02 12.28
C LEU A 509 -0.68 -22.15 13.04
N ARG A 510 -1.21 -23.16 12.32
CA ARG A 510 -1.74 -24.40 12.93
C ARG A 510 -0.65 -25.16 13.67
N ALA A 511 0.51 -25.34 13.08
CA ALA A 511 1.65 -26.00 13.72
C ALA A 511 2.15 -25.24 14.96
N LEU A 512 1.95 -23.93 15.04
CA LEU A 512 2.25 -23.10 16.23
C LEU A 512 1.16 -23.17 17.30
N GLY A 513 0.01 -23.80 17.02
CA GLY A 513 -1.06 -24.02 17.98
C GLY A 513 -2.32 -23.18 17.75
N ALA A 514 -2.51 -22.56 16.60
CA ALA A 514 -3.78 -21.92 16.25
C ALA A 514 -4.84 -22.99 16.00
N ASP A 515 -6.02 -22.86 16.65
CA ASP A 515 -7.13 -23.81 16.49
C ASP A 515 -7.86 -23.56 15.18
N GLU A 516 -8.05 -22.29 14.83
CA GLU A 516 -8.72 -21.87 13.61
C GLU A 516 -7.92 -20.79 12.92
N VAL A 517 -7.64 -21.01 11.63
CA VAL A 517 -6.91 -20.03 10.82
C VAL A 517 -7.76 -19.65 9.62
N ILE A 518 -8.07 -18.36 9.52
CA ILE A 518 -8.95 -17.78 8.50
C ILE A 518 -8.10 -17.00 7.50
N PRO A 519 -7.84 -17.53 6.29
CA PRO A 519 -7.13 -16.80 5.25
C PRO A 519 -8.09 -15.90 4.49
N GLU A 520 -7.84 -14.60 4.56
CA GLU A 520 -8.70 -13.55 4.02
C GLU A 520 -8.93 -13.68 2.50
N GLU A 521 -7.87 -13.94 1.74
CA GLU A 521 -7.96 -14.09 0.29
C GLU A 521 -8.86 -15.26 -0.13
N PHE A 522 -8.82 -16.35 0.63
CA PHE A 522 -9.65 -17.52 0.35
C PHE A 522 -11.11 -17.28 0.72
N GLU A 523 -11.40 -16.76 1.90
CA GLU A 523 -12.77 -16.45 2.33
C GLU A 523 -13.41 -15.40 1.42
N THR A 524 -12.66 -14.40 0.96
CA THR A 524 -13.12 -13.44 -0.05
C THR A 524 -13.48 -14.15 -1.37
N SER A 525 -12.66 -15.10 -1.82
CA SER A 525 -12.94 -15.89 -3.02
C SER A 525 -14.21 -16.74 -2.86
N LEU A 526 -14.42 -17.34 -1.68
CA LEU A 526 -15.64 -18.10 -1.37
C LEU A 526 -16.89 -17.21 -1.38
N GLU A 527 -16.79 -16.00 -0.87
CA GLU A 527 -17.90 -15.04 -0.93
C GLU A 527 -18.23 -14.62 -2.36
N ILE A 528 -17.22 -14.41 -3.22
CA ILE A 528 -17.42 -14.13 -4.65
C ILE A 528 -18.14 -15.31 -5.32
N VAL A 529 -17.67 -16.55 -5.08
CA VAL A 529 -18.33 -17.76 -5.60
C VAL A 529 -19.77 -17.84 -5.10
N THR A 530 -20.01 -17.60 -3.81
CA THR A 530 -21.33 -17.59 -3.21
C THR A 530 -22.28 -16.64 -3.91
N ARG A 531 -21.86 -15.40 -4.12
CA ARG A 531 -22.66 -14.36 -4.79
C ARG A 531 -22.91 -14.71 -6.25
N THR A 532 -21.89 -15.19 -6.95
CA THR A 532 -22.01 -15.62 -8.34
C THR A 532 -23.04 -16.74 -8.48
N LEU A 533 -22.96 -17.78 -7.64
CA LEU A 533 -23.90 -18.89 -7.68
C LEU A 533 -25.34 -18.45 -7.34
N ARG A 534 -25.51 -17.51 -6.41
CA ARG A 534 -26.82 -16.92 -6.10
C ARG A 534 -27.41 -16.15 -7.30
N VAL A 535 -26.60 -15.35 -7.99
CA VAL A 535 -27.02 -14.63 -9.18
C VAL A 535 -27.45 -15.60 -10.29
N MET A 536 -26.81 -16.77 -10.37
CA MET A 536 -27.16 -17.85 -11.30
C MET A 536 -28.38 -18.67 -10.85
N GLY A 537 -29.03 -18.31 -9.72
CA GLY A 537 -30.22 -19.00 -9.23
C GLY A 537 -29.96 -20.36 -8.56
N VAL A 538 -28.69 -20.67 -8.20
CA VAL A 538 -28.35 -21.94 -7.53
C VAL A 538 -28.95 -21.94 -6.12
N PRO A 539 -29.68 -23.00 -5.71
CA PRO A 539 -30.28 -23.11 -4.41
C PRO A 539 -29.29 -22.98 -3.26
N GLN A 540 -29.71 -22.32 -2.18
CA GLN A 540 -28.83 -21.94 -1.07
C GLN A 540 -28.20 -23.13 -0.34
N ASN A 541 -28.91 -24.27 -0.26
CA ASN A 541 -28.39 -25.52 0.32
C ASN A 541 -27.26 -26.11 -0.54
N ILE A 542 -27.32 -26.00 -1.86
CA ILE A 542 -26.26 -26.45 -2.78
C ILE A 542 -25.05 -25.54 -2.64
N VAL A 543 -25.26 -24.22 -2.62
CA VAL A 543 -24.19 -23.24 -2.38
C VAL A 543 -23.50 -23.52 -1.05
N ALA A 544 -24.26 -23.72 0.02
CA ALA A 544 -23.70 -24.01 1.37
C ALA A 544 -22.90 -25.34 1.38
N ASN A 545 -23.38 -26.37 0.69
CA ASN A 545 -22.67 -27.64 0.59
C ASN A 545 -21.37 -27.51 -0.21
N GLN A 546 -21.39 -26.79 -1.32
CA GLN A 546 -20.18 -26.50 -2.12
C GLN A 546 -19.14 -25.72 -1.33
N LEU A 547 -19.57 -24.70 -0.58
CA LEU A 547 -18.66 -23.94 0.28
C LEU A 547 -18.06 -24.81 1.38
N ARG A 548 -18.83 -25.73 1.94
CA ARG A 548 -18.34 -26.68 2.95
C ARG A 548 -17.29 -27.60 2.35
N LEU A 549 -17.54 -28.19 1.17
CA LEU A 549 -16.60 -29.02 0.45
C LEU A 549 -15.31 -28.27 0.13
N LEU A 550 -15.40 -27.03 -0.37
CA LEU A 550 -14.24 -26.18 -0.65
C LEU A 550 -13.43 -25.86 0.62
N ARG A 551 -14.09 -25.72 1.78
CA ARG A 551 -13.40 -25.55 3.07
C ARG A 551 -12.78 -26.84 3.59
N ASP A 552 -13.46 -27.98 3.44
CA ASP A 552 -13.04 -29.30 3.95
C ASP A 552 -11.92 -29.91 3.08
N GLU A 553 -11.98 -29.76 1.76
CA GLU A 553 -10.88 -30.12 0.85
C GLU A 553 -9.65 -29.25 1.13
N GLY A 554 -9.84 -28.24 1.93
CA GLY A 554 -8.82 -27.37 2.50
C GLY A 554 -7.88 -26.87 1.43
N TYR A 555 -7.39 -25.71 1.51
CA TYR A 555 -6.37 -24.99 0.77
C TYR A 555 -5.41 -25.80 -0.15
N ARG A 556 -5.57 -27.16 -0.25
CA ARG A 556 -4.80 -28.07 -1.13
C ARG A 556 -5.09 -27.82 -2.60
N MET A 557 -6.35 -27.51 -2.94
CA MET A 557 -6.81 -27.29 -4.32
C MET A 557 -6.12 -26.10 -5.01
N LEU A 558 -5.67 -25.13 -4.22
CA LEU A 558 -4.97 -23.93 -4.72
C LEU A 558 -3.46 -24.14 -4.92
N ARG A 559 -2.90 -25.23 -4.42
CA ARG A 559 -1.45 -25.54 -4.50
C ARG A 559 -1.08 -26.44 -5.67
N ASP A 560 -2.01 -27.27 -6.17
CA ASP A 560 -1.71 -28.23 -7.24
C ASP A 560 -2.56 -28.00 -8.49
N PRO A 561 -1.95 -27.49 -9.59
CA PRO A 561 -2.64 -27.33 -10.86
C PRO A 561 -3.17 -28.63 -11.48
N ALA A 562 -2.60 -29.77 -11.11
CA ALA A 562 -3.00 -31.09 -11.65
C ALA A 562 -4.35 -31.58 -11.08
N VAL A 563 -4.74 -31.14 -9.88
CA VAL A 563 -6.03 -31.48 -9.26
C VAL A 563 -7.21 -30.83 -10.01
N ARG A 564 -6.96 -29.75 -10.77
CA ARG A 564 -8.00 -28.98 -11.48
C ARG A 564 -8.77 -29.75 -12.56
N ALA A 565 -8.18 -30.77 -13.14
CA ALA A 565 -8.82 -31.49 -14.27
C ALA A 565 -9.82 -32.58 -13.85
N THR A 566 -9.65 -33.17 -12.67
CA THR A 566 -10.49 -34.25 -12.16
C THR A 566 -11.73 -33.70 -11.41
N ASP A 567 -11.58 -32.58 -10.75
CA ASP A 567 -12.63 -31.99 -9.92
C ASP A 567 -13.61 -31.13 -10.71
N GLY A 568 -13.20 -30.59 -11.86
CA GLY A 568 -14.10 -29.88 -12.78
C GLY A 568 -15.24 -30.77 -13.27
N ARG A 569 -15.02 -32.08 -13.46
CA ARG A 569 -16.05 -33.05 -13.81
C ARG A 569 -16.96 -33.44 -12.63
N ARG A 570 -16.43 -33.45 -11.41
CA ARG A 570 -17.24 -33.63 -10.21
C ARG A 570 -18.10 -32.41 -9.91
N LEU A 571 -17.57 -31.21 -10.06
CA LEU A 571 -18.32 -29.98 -9.93
C LEU A 571 -19.44 -29.89 -10.96
N SER A 572 -19.18 -30.21 -12.23
CA SER A 572 -20.23 -30.24 -13.26
C SER A 572 -21.28 -31.31 -13.00
N ALA A 573 -20.89 -32.49 -12.46
CA ALA A 573 -21.84 -33.52 -12.07
C ALA A 573 -22.70 -33.11 -10.86
N ILE A 574 -22.16 -32.35 -9.93
CA ILE A 574 -22.88 -31.82 -8.77
C ILE A 574 -23.81 -30.67 -9.19
N PHE A 575 -23.38 -29.79 -10.11
CA PHE A 575 -24.24 -28.78 -10.73
C PHE A 575 -25.36 -29.40 -11.58
N ALA A 576 -25.10 -30.54 -12.20
CA ALA A 576 -26.10 -31.28 -12.95
C ALA A 576 -27.16 -31.97 -12.06
N ALA A 577 -26.84 -32.25 -10.78
CA ALA A 577 -27.62 -33.13 -9.91
C ALA A 577 -28.66 -32.45 -9.00
N GLY A 578 -29.05 -31.20 -9.22
CA GLY A 578 -30.05 -30.64 -8.29
C GLY A 578 -30.39 -29.18 -8.45
N MET A 579 -30.83 -28.77 -9.61
CA MET A 579 -31.48 -27.46 -9.78
C MET A 579 -32.98 -27.56 -9.55
N SER A 580 -33.57 -26.51 -9.02
CA SER A 580 -35.01 -26.34 -8.97
C SER A 580 -35.45 -25.13 -9.77
N GLN A 581 -36.55 -25.24 -10.48
CA GLN A 581 -37.15 -24.16 -11.23
C GLN A 581 -38.66 -24.07 -10.93
N THR A 582 -39.17 -22.87 -10.80
CA THR A 582 -40.60 -22.66 -10.65
C THR A 582 -41.25 -22.52 -12.02
N TYR A 583 -42.37 -23.21 -12.23
CA TYR A 583 -43.19 -23.10 -13.43
C TYR A 583 -44.61 -22.67 -13.04
N LEU A 584 -45.06 -21.54 -13.56
CA LEU A 584 -46.40 -21.02 -13.35
C LEU A 584 -47.30 -21.55 -14.46
N VAL A 585 -48.37 -22.24 -14.09
CA VAL A 585 -49.43 -22.68 -15.02
C VAL A 585 -50.28 -21.46 -15.39
N LEU A 586 -50.15 -20.99 -16.61
CA LEU A 586 -50.97 -19.90 -17.11
C LEU A 586 -52.31 -20.45 -17.62
N PRO A 587 -53.41 -19.65 -17.56
CA PRO A 587 -54.68 -20.01 -18.17
C PRO A 587 -54.52 -20.31 -19.68
N ASP A 588 -55.28 -21.27 -20.19
CA ASP A 588 -55.27 -21.72 -21.58
C ASP A 588 -53.91 -22.30 -22.06
N THR A 589 -53.02 -22.71 -21.12
CA THR A 589 -51.75 -23.38 -21.47
C THR A 589 -51.86 -24.91 -21.48
N PHE A 590 -50.88 -25.57 -22.09
CA PHE A 590 -50.81 -27.04 -22.21
C PHE A 590 -50.87 -27.75 -20.85
N ALA A 591 -50.35 -27.19 -19.78
CA ALA A 591 -50.35 -27.78 -18.45
C ALA A 591 -51.70 -27.68 -17.73
N GLU A 592 -52.55 -26.70 -18.08
CA GLU A 592 -53.85 -26.54 -17.46
C GLU A 592 -54.81 -27.70 -17.78
N GLY A 593 -55.53 -28.16 -16.79
CA GLY A 593 -56.50 -29.27 -16.93
C GLY A 593 -55.88 -30.65 -16.99
N ARG A 594 -54.58 -30.79 -16.94
CA ARG A 594 -53.83 -32.05 -16.90
C ARG A 594 -53.30 -32.34 -15.48
N THR A 595 -53.09 -33.60 -15.20
CA THR A 595 -52.43 -34.03 -13.97
C THR A 595 -50.90 -33.97 -14.10
N ILE A 596 -50.19 -33.95 -12.97
CA ILE A 596 -48.71 -33.99 -12.97
C ILE A 596 -48.19 -35.25 -13.67
N ALA A 597 -48.90 -36.37 -13.55
CA ALA A 597 -48.53 -37.63 -14.21
C ALA A 597 -48.68 -37.53 -15.74
N GLU A 598 -49.75 -36.90 -16.25
CA GLU A 598 -49.96 -36.73 -17.69
C GLU A 598 -48.97 -35.78 -18.36
N LEU A 599 -48.25 -34.96 -17.57
CA LEU A 599 -47.20 -34.10 -18.09
C LEU A 599 -45.90 -34.86 -18.42
N GLY A 600 -45.71 -36.11 -17.97
CA GLY A 600 -44.55 -36.94 -18.31
C GLY A 600 -43.21 -36.39 -17.82
N LEU A 601 -43.20 -35.57 -16.79
CA LEU A 601 -41.99 -34.88 -16.30
C LEU A 601 -40.97 -35.87 -15.66
N ILE A 602 -41.46 -36.93 -14.99
CA ILE A 602 -40.64 -37.93 -14.34
C ILE A 602 -39.80 -38.72 -15.35
N GLU A 603 -40.36 -39.00 -16.52
CA GLU A 603 -39.72 -39.71 -17.62
C GLU A 603 -38.57 -38.91 -18.23
N GLU A 604 -38.60 -37.58 -18.08
CA GLU A 604 -37.56 -36.65 -18.49
C GLU A 604 -36.53 -36.36 -17.38
N GLY A 605 -36.60 -37.05 -16.26
CA GLY A 605 -35.70 -36.81 -15.13
C GLY A 605 -36.06 -35.60 -14.26
N VAL A 606 -37.29 -35.04 -14.44
CA VAL A 606 -37.78 -33.88 -13.69
C VAL A 606 -38.85 -34.30 -12.69
N GLY A 607 -38.58 -34.10 -11.41
CA GLY A 607 -39.55 -34.30 -10.33
C GLY A 607 -40.33 -33.02 -10.00
N VAL A 608 -41.58 -33.15 -9.53
CA VAL A 608 -42.34 -32.04 -8.95
C VAL A 608 -42.20 -32.13 -7.42
N ALA A 609 -41.50 -31.18 -6.80
CA ALA A 609 -41.25 -31.18 -5.35
C ALA A 609 -42.38 -30.52 -4.55
N ALA A 610 -43.10 -29.57 -5.12
CA ALA A 610 -44.23 -28.90 -4.49
C ALA A 610 -45.20 -28.30 -5.55
N LEU A 611 -46.47 -28.21 -5.20
CA LEU A 611 -47.50 -27.48 -5.93
C LEU A 611 -48.08 -26.40 -5.03
N LEU A 612 -48.06 -25.16 -5.46
CA LEU A 612 -48.67 -24.04 -4.76
C LEU A 612 -49.94 -23.62 -5.51
N ARG A 613 -51.06 -23.52 -4.82
CA ARG A 613 -52.32 -22.98 -5.29
C ARG A 613 -52.74 -21.83 -4.39
N ASP A 614 -53.05 -20.68 -4.95
CA ASP A 614 -53.35 -19.44 -4.20
C ASP A 614 -52.27 -19.09 -3.14
N GLY A 615 -50.97 -19.33 -3.49
CA GLY A 615 -49.85 -19.04 -2.61
C GLY A 615 -49.65 -20.03 -1.44
N LYS A 616 -50.45 -21.10 -1.36
CA LYS A 616 -50.36 -22.14 -0.33
C LYS A 616 -49.84 -23.45 -0.94
N ALA A 617 -48.81 -24.02 -0.28
CA ALA A 617 -48.31 -25.33 -0.68
C ALA A 617 -49.36 -26.43 -0.37
N LEU A 618 -49.67 -27.23 -1.37
CA LEU A 618 -50.55 -28.39 -1.19
C LEU A 618 -49.73 -29.58 -0.67
N SER A 619 -50.16 -30.13 0.48
CA SER A 619 -49.52 -31.29 1.10
C SER A 619 -50.58 -32.27 1.61
N PRO A 620 -50.52 -33.57 1.22
CA PRO A 620 -49.59 -34.18 0.28
C PRO A 620 -49.72 -33.63 -1.13
N LEU A 621 -48.65 -33.83 -1.96
CA LEU A 621 -48.64 -33.40 -3.35
C LEU A 621 -49.79 -34.09 -4.13
N PRO A 622 -50.78 -33.34 -4.70
CA PRO A 622 -51.93 -33.94 -5.37
C PRO A 622 -51.55 -34.34 -6.80
N VAL A 623 -50.95 -35.52 -6.96
CA VAL A 623 -50.42 -36.00 -8.24
C VAL A 623 -51.53 -36.31 -9.25
N GLU A 624 -52.72 -36.70 -8.73
CA GLU A 624 -53.92 -37.05 -9.54
C GLU A 624 -54.85 -35.87 -9.81
N ASP A 625 -54.62 -34.75 -9.11
CA ASP A 625 -55.46 -33.55 -9.31
C ASP A 625 -55.07 -32.82 -10.59
N LYS A 626 -56.07 -32.26 -11.26
CA LYS A 626 -55.85 -31.41 -12.42
C LYS A 626 -55.27 -30.06 -12.02
N LEU A 627 -54.23 -29.65 -12.72
CA LEU A 627 -53.62 -28.34 -12.60
C LEU A 627 -54.58 -27.24 -13.04
N GLN A 628 -54.58 -26.13 -12.33
CA GLN A 628 -55.41 -24.96 -12.60
C GLN A 628 -54.54 -23.77 -13.01
N GLY A 629 -55.10 -22.85 -13.78
CA GLY A 629 -54.45 -21.59 -14.10
C GLY A 629 -54.13 -20.83 -12.78
N GLY A 630 -52.91 -20.40 -12.60
CA GLY A 630 -52.37 -19.81 -11.37
C GLY A 630 -51.60 -20.77 -10.45
N ASP A 631 -51.66 -22.09 -10.71
CA ASP A 631 -50.85 -23.06 -9.95
C ASP A 631 -49.37 -22.86 -10.25
N THR A 632 -48.53 -22.94 -9.22
CA THR A 632 -47.06 -22.86 -9.37
C THR A 632 -46.42 -24.19 -8.95
N MET A 633 -45.79 -24.86 -9.91
CA MET A 633 -45.02 -26.09 -9.65
C MET A 633 -43.57 -25.78 -9.33
N LEU A 634 -42.99 -26.41 -8.30
CA LEU A 634 -41.57 -26.43 -8.03
C LEU A 634 -40.96 -27.69 -8.68
N LEU A 635 -40.30 -27.51 -9.81
CA LEU A 635 -39.65 -28.57 -10.57
C LEU A 635 -38.23 -28.80 -10.07
N VAL A 636 -37.78 -30.06 -10.01
CA VAL A 636 -36.43 -30.45 -9.54
C VAL A 636 -35.84 -31.46 -10.52
N GLY A 637 -34.65 -31.19 -11.02
CA GLY A 637 -33.98 -32.06 -11.98
C GLY A 637 -32.62 -31.53 -12.40
N ALA A 638 -31.94 -32.17 -13.33
CA ALA A 638 -30.72 -31.62 -13.94
C ALA A 638 -31.07 -30.37 -14.78
N HIS A 639 -30.12 -29.43 -14.89
CA HIS A 639 -30.35 -28.16 -15.57
C HIS A 639 -30.86 -28.34 -17.02
N GLU A 640 -30.25 -29.27 -17.75
CA GLU A 640 -30.62 -29.56 -19.13
C GLU A 640 -32.02 -30.16 -19.24
N ASP A 641 -32.39 -31.01 -18.28
CA ASP A 641 -33.70 -31.67 -18.23
C ASP A 641 -34.81 -30.66 -17.85
N LEU A 642 -34.55 -29.81 -16.84
CA LEU A 642 -35.44 -28.72 -16.45
C LEU A 642 -35.69 -27.75 -17.60
N THR A 643 -34.62 -27.33 -18.29
CA THR A 643 -34.72 -26.40 -19.42
C THR A 643 -35.53 -27.01 -20.55
N ARG A 644 -35.35 -28.31 -20.85
CA ARG A 644 -36.05 -29.06 -21.87
C ARG A 644 -37.54 -29.24 -21.53
N ALA A 645 -37.82 -29.65 -20.28
CA ALA A 645 -39.15 -29.83 -19.76
C ALA A 645 -39.96 -28.53 -19.76
N VAL A 646 -39.39 -27.43 -19.29
CA VAL A 646 -40.06 -26.10 -19.30
C VAL A 646 -40.34 -25.64 -20.73
N ALA A 647 -39.34 -25.73 -21.63
CA ALA A 647 -39.52 -25.35 -23.02
C ALA A 647 -40.57 -26.21 -23.74
N ARG A 648 -40.75 -27.48 -23.37
CA ARG A 648 -41.79 -28.36 -23.86
C ARG A 648 -43.18 -27.97 -23.33
N LEU A 649 -43.29 -27.71 -22.03
CA LEU A 649 -44.53 -27.24 -21.41
C LEU A 649 -45.02 -25.93 -22.04
N GLU A 650 -44.08 -25.02 -22.37
CA GLU A 650 -44.42 -23.77 -23.05
C GLU A 650 -44.85 -23.95 -24.51
N ARG A 651 -44.28 -24.96 -25.21
CA ARG A 651 -44.66 -25.28 -26.61
C ARG A 651 -45.96 -26.10 -26.74
N GLY A 652 -46.37 -26.75 -25.67
CA GLY A 652 -47.59 -27.57 -25.69
C GLY A 652 -47.42 -28.93 -26.37
N GLU A 653 -46.27 -29.55 -26.32
CA GLU A 653 -45.98 -30.85 -26.92
C GLU A 653 -46.07 -32.00 -25.90
N LEU A 654 -46.68 -33.11 -26.25
CA LEU A 654 -46.62 -34.37 -25.48
C LEU A 654 -45.30 -35.10 -25.80
N ASN A 655 -44.78 -35.81 -24.82
CA ASN A 655 -43.61 -36.68 -25.03
C ASN A 655 -44.08 -37.86 -25.92
N GLU A 656 -43.63 -37.96 -27.17
CA GLU A 656 -43.73 -39.20 -27.91
C GLU A 656 -42.80 -40.23 -27.24
N PRO A 657 -43.30 -41.42 -26.85
CA PRO A 657 -42.42 -42.44 -26.27
C PRO A 657 -41.30 -42.77 -27.27
N ALA A 658 -40.04 -42.62 -26.84
CA ALA A 658 -38.89 -42.95 -27.66
C ALA A 658 -39.04 -44.34 -28.22
N ALA A 659 -39.13 -44.47 -29.55
CA ALA A 659 -39.14 -45.75 -30.24
C ALA A 659 -37.92 -46.54 -29.83
N SER A 660 -38.11 -47.68 -29.21
CA SER A 660 -37.06 -48.62 -28.84
C SER A 660 -36.17 -48.89 -30.04
N PRO A 661 -34.83 -48.69 -29.95
CA PRO A 661 -33.94 -49.12 -31.03
C PRO A 661 -33.99 -50.66 -31.11
N GLY A 662 -34.44 -51.16 -32.27
CA GLY A 662 -34.42 -52.56 -32.64
C GLY A 662 -33.01 -53.09 -32.84
#